data_96f9b3ceb37c2d97dece7b764528e76f
#
_entry.id   96f9b3ceb37c2d97dece7b764528e76f
#
_cell.length_a   1.000
_cell.length_b   1.000
_cell.length_c   1.000
_cell.angle_alpha   90.00
_cell.angle_beta   90.00
_cell.angle_gamma   90.00
#
_symmetry.space_group_name_H-M   'P 1'
#
loop_
_entity.id
_entity.type
_entity.pdbx_description
1 polymer ?
#
loop_
_entity_poly.entity_id
_entity_poly.type
_entity_poly.pdbx_seq_one_letter_code
_entity_poly.pdbx_strand_id
1 'polypeptide(L)'
;MEEVVIIDALRTPIGKYHGSLKEYTAVELGTVAAKALLARNQQAKEHIAQVIIGNVLQAGSGQNPGRQVSLQSGLSSDIPASTINEVCGSGMKAILMGMEQIQLNKASVVLTGGIESMTNAPLFSYYNKAEDQYSAPVSTMMHDGLTDAFSSKPMGLTAETVAERYGITRKEQDEFAYHSQMKAAKAQAAKKFDQEIVPLTEKSGTVLQDEGIRAATTVEKLAELKTVFKKDGTVTAGNASTINDGAAMVLIASKSYCEEHQIPYLAVIKEIVEVGFAPEIMGISPIKAIDTLLKKQALTIEDIGIFEINEAFAASSIVVERELGLDPKKVNRYGGGISLGHAIGATGARIATTVAYQLKDTQERYGIASLCVGGGLGLAMLLENPSATASQTNFDEESASEKTEKKKFYALAPNERLAFLEAQGAITAAETLVFQEMTLNKETANHLIENQISEVEIPLGVGLNLQVNGKAYNVPLATEEPSVIAAMSNGAKMAGPITTTSQERLLRGQIVFMDVQDPEAILAKVESEQAAIFAVANETYPSIVKRGGGLRRVIGRNFSPAESDLATAYVSIDLMVDVKDAMGANIINSILEGVAELFRKWFPEEEILFSILSNLATESLVTATCSVPFDKLSKTGNGRQVAEKIVHAADFAKIDPYRAATHNKGIMNGVEALILATGNDTRAVSAACHGYAARNGRMQGLTSWAIVEDRLIGSITLPLAIATVGGATKILPKAQAALALTGVETASELASLVASVGLVQNLAALRALVSEGIQQGHMSMQARSLAISVGAKGTEIEQLAAKLRAATQMNQEQARKFLTEIRN
;
A
#
# COMPACT_ATOMS: atom_id res chain seq x y z
N MET A 1 5.29 16.99 3.17
CA MET A 1 6.78 16.97 3.16
C MET A 1 7.25 18.09 2.26
N GLU A 2 8.45 18.63 2.51
CA GLU A 2 9.07 19.67 1.66
C GLU A 2 9.31 19.10 0.24
N GLU A 3 8.95 19.86 -0.79
CA GLU A 3 9.26 19.50 -2.17
C GLU A 3 10.75 19.73 -2.45
N VAL A 4 11.36 18.77 -3.15
CA VAL A 4 12.78 18.83 -3.48
C VAL A 4 12.96 19.05 -4.98
N VAL A 5 13.85 19.94 -5.35
CA VAL A 5 14.09 20.32 -6.75
C VAL A 5 15.54 20.07 -7.15
N ILE A 6 15.76 19.79 -8.43
CA ILE A 6 17.08 19.80 -9.05
C ILE A 6 17.35 21.23 -9.55
N ILE A 7 18.23 21.93 -8.86
CA ILE A 7 18.66 23.28 -9.30
C ILE A 7 19.35 23.17 -10.65
N ASP A 8 20.39 22.34 -10.71
CA ASP A 8 21.20 22.12 -11.93
C ASP A 8 21.91 20.77 -11.84
N ALA A 9 22.33 20.24 -12.97
CA ALA A 9 23.05 18.97 -13.04
C ALA A 9 24.06 18.97 -14.20
N LEU A 10 25.25 18.41 -13.95
CA LEU A 10 26.32 18.35 -14.93
C LEU A 10 27.02 16.99 -14.89
N ARG A 11 27.53 16.55 -16.02
CA ARG A 11 28.33 15.34 -16.14
C ARG A 11 29.59 15.55 -16.97
N THR A 12 30.57 14.68 -16.78
CA THR A 12 31.68 14.57 -17.74
C THR A 12 31.20 13.86 -19.03
N PRO A 13 31.94 13.94 -20.14
CA PRO A 13 31.83 12.92 -21.17
C PRO A 13 32.03 11.53 -20.56
N ILE A 14 31.45 10.49 -21.19
CA ILE A 14 31.67 9.09 -20.78
C ILE A 14 32.80 8.53 -21.63
N GLY A 15 33.91 8.17 -20.96
CA GLY A 15 35.09 7.58 -21.56
C GLY A 15 34.95 6.05 -21.73
N LYS A 16 35.62 5.51 -22.75
CA LYS A 16 35.78 4.06 -22.92
C LYS A 16 36.87 3.53 -21.98
N TYR A 17 36.84 2.23 -21.72
CA TYR A 17 37.91 1.52 -21.07
C TYR A 17 39.25 1.75 -21.78
N HIS A 18 40.23 2.27 -21.03
CA HIS A 18 41.51 2.76 -21.53
C HIS A 18 41.41 3.83 -22.63
N GLY A 19 40.30 4.57 -22.67
CA GLY A 19 40.05 5.66 -23.61
C GLY A 19 40.69 7.01 -23.23
N SER A 20 40.05 8.10 -23.64
CA SER A 20 40.52 9.49 -23.40
C SER A 20 40.52 9.87 -21.91
N LEU A 21 39.72 9.21 -21.07
CA LEU A 21 39.62 9.52 -19.64
C LEU A 21 40.56 8.63 -18.76
N LYS A 22 41.38 7.78 -19.32
CA LYS A 22 42.24 6.81 -18.61
C LYS A 22 43.20 7.44 -17.58
N GLU A 23 43.58 8.69 -17.75
CA GLU A 23 44.48 9.41 -16.84
C GLU A 23 43.76 10.09 -15.68
N TYR A 24 42.44 10.07 -15.66
CA TYR A 24 41.65 10.66 -14.60
C TYR A 24 41.17 9.61 -13.60
N THR A 25 41.41 9.85 -12.33
CA THR A 25 40.77 9.10 -11.23
C THR A 25 39.29 9.44 -11.12
N ALA A 26 38.49 8.59 -10.46
CA ALA A 26 37.08 8.87 -10.21
C ALA A 26 36.88 10.19 -9.45
N VAL A 27 37.74 10.48 -8.47
CA VAL A 27 37.75 11.74 -7.69
C VAL A 27 37.98 12.96 -8.57
N GLU A 28 38.95 12.89 -9.50
CA GLU A 28 39.26 14.02 -10.41
C GLU A 28 38.09 14.28 -11.37
N LEU A 29 37.45 13.22 -11.94
CA LEU A 29 36.26 13.35 -12.78
C LEU A 29 35.12 14.02 -12.02
N GLY A 30 34.85 13.55 -10.81
CA GLY A 30 33.86 14.16 -9.90
C GLY A 30 34.16 15.62 -9.56
N THR A 31 35.44 15.92 -9.28
CA THR A 31 35.88 17.28 -8.96
C THR A 31 35.67 18.25 -10.11
N VAL A 32 35.93 17.83 -11.36
CA VAL A 32 35.69 18.67 -12.55
C VAL A 32 34.22 18.97 -12.72
N ALA A 33 33.36 17.94 -12.65
CA ALA A 33 31.91 18.11 -12.75
C ALA A 33 31.35 18.99 -11.61
N ALA A 34 31.80 18.77 -10.36
CA ALA A 34 31.37 19.54 -9.21
C ALA A 34 31.81 21.02 -9.31
N LYS A 35 33.07 21.29 -9.66
CA LYS A 35 33.57 22.68 -9.86
C LYS A 35 32.74 23.44 -10.90
N ALA A 36 32.46 22.83 -12.04
CA ALA A 36 31.66 23.45 -13.08
C ALA A 36 30.21 23.71 -12.63
N LEU A 37 29.61 22.76 -11.91
CA LEU A 37 28.27 22.90 -11.36
C LEU A 37 28.17 24.02 -10.33
N LEU A 38 29.13 24.09 -9.41
CA LEU A 38 29.21 25.11 -8.40
C LEU A 38 29.51 26.50 -8.97
N ALA A 39 30.31 26.58 -10.05
CA ALA A 39 30.57 27.81 -10.77
C ALA A 39 29.32 28.40 -11.44
N ARG A 40 28.40 27.56 -11.92
CA ARG A 40 27.09 27.99 -12.45
C ARG A 40 26.13 28.45 -11.36
N ASN A 41 26.27 27.92 -10.13
CA ASN A 41 25.30 28.06 -9.03
C ASN A 41 25.93 28.68 -7.78
N GLN A 42 26.58 29.83 -7.91
CA GLN A 42 27.34 30.50 -6.84
C GLN A 42 26.48 30.78 -5.60
N GLN A 43 25.24 31.23 -5.77
CA GLN A 43 24.33 31.52 -4.67
C GLN A 43 24.00 30.28 -3.85
N ALA A 44 23.66 29.16 -4.51
CA ALA A 44 23.36 27.91 -3.85
C ALA A 44 24.58 27.26 -3.19
N LYS A 45 25.81 27.51 -3.73
CA LYS A 45 27.06 27.00 -3.19
C LYS A 45 27.27 27.37 -1.73
N GLU A 46 26.93 28.60 -1.35
CA GLU A 46 27.11 29.13 0.02
C GLU A 46 26.20 28.40 1.05
N HIS A 47 25.17 27.73 0.60
CA HIS A 47 24.15 27.08 1.43
C HIS A 47 24.23 25.56 1.40
N ILE A 48 25.24 24.97 0.76
CA ILE A 48 25.41 23.51 0.73
C ILE A 48 25.70 23.01 2.14
N ALA A 49 24.80 22.20 2.69
CA ALA A 49 24.92 21.65 4.03
C ALA A 49 25.57 20.26 4.05
N GLN A 50 25.55 19.52 2.94
CA GLN A 50 26.07 18.16 2.86
C GLN A 50 26.47 17.78 1.42
N VAL A 51 27.44 16.85 1.28
CA VAL A 51 27.84 16.22 0.01
C VAL A 51 27.68 14.71 0.11
N ILE A 52 26.99 14.09 -0.86
CA ILE A 52 26.77 12.63 -0.92
C ILE A 52 27.12 12.13 -2.32
N ILE A 53 28.15 11.27 -2.44
CA ILE A 53 28.66 10.81 -3.74
C ILE A 53 28.64 9.28 -3.81
N GLY A 54 28.03 8.76 -4.88
CA GLY A 54 28.07 7.35 -5.22
C GLY A 54 29.43 6.97 -5.86
N ASN A 55 30.03 5.87 -5.42
CA ASN A 55 31.23 5.28 -6.04
C ASN A 55 31.34 3.80 -5.69
N VAL A 56 31.53 2.96 -6.66
CA VAL A 56 31.58 1.50 -6.48
C VAL A 56 33.01 1.01 -6.26
N LEU A 57 33.91 1.33 -7.19
CA LEU A 57 35.29 0.83 -7.19
C LEU A 57 36.20 1.78 -6.41
N GLN A 58 36.13 1.71 -5.08
CA GLN A 58 36.79 2.64 -4.16
C GLN A 58 38.23 2.22 -3.80
N ALA A 59 38.63 0.98 -4.07
CA ALA A 59 39.95 0.49 -3.74
C ALA A 59 41.04 1.37 -4.38
N GLY A 60 42.06 1.76 -3.60
CA GLY A 60 43.14 2.62 -4.10
C GLY A 60 42.79 4.12 -4.25
N SER A 61 41.55 4.54 -4.07
CA SER A 61 41.11 5.94 -4.22
C SER A 61 41.40 6.79 -2.96
N GLY A 62 41.96 6.22 -1.91
CA GLY A 62 42.13 6.87 -0.63
C GLY A 62 40.87 6.91 0.23
N GLN A 63 40.91 7.69 1.31
CA GLN A 63 39.78 7.78 2.23
C GLN A 63 38.65 8.63 1.63
N ASN A 64 37.42 8.09 1.67
CA ASN A 64 36.18 8.80 1.38
C ASN A 64 36.25 9.65 0.09
N PRO A 65 36.15 9.06 -1.10
CA PRO A 65 36.19 9.77 -2.39
C PRO A 65 35.22 10.97 -2.47
N GLY A 66 34.01 10.87 -1.89
CA GLY A 66 33.05 11.97 -1.82
C GLY A 66 33.59 13.17 -1.02
N ARG A 67 34.35 12.95 0.07
CA ARG A 67 34.99 13.99 0.83
C ARG A 67 36.11 14.68 0.03
N GLN A 68 36.85 13.89 -0.73
CA GLN A 68 37.89 14.41 -1.61
C GLN A 68 37.28 15.30 -2.70
N VAL A 69 36.22 14.87 -3.36
CA VAL A 69 35.46 15.67 -4.34
C VAL A 69 34.97 16.97 -3.71
N SER A 70 34.37 16.93 -2.52
CA SER A 70 33.89 18.11 -1.78
C SER A 70 34.99 19.17 -1.61
N LEU A 71 36.11 18.78 -1.01
CA LEU A 71 37.20 19.72 -0.70
C LEU A 71 37.92 20.22 -1.97
N GLN A 72 38.17 19.31 -2.93
CA GLN A 72 38.86 19.68 -4.17
C GLN A 72 38.00 20.54 -5.09
N SER A 73 36.66 20.53 -4.92
CA SER A 73 35.74 21.42 -5.65
C SER A 73 35.62 22.80 -5.03
N GLY A 74 36.31 23.04 -3.90
CA GLY A 74 36.37 24.38 -3.23
C GLY A 74 35.20 24.61 -2.27
N LEU A 75 34.62 23.57 -1.71
CA LEU A 75 33.65 23.66 -0.61
C LEU A 75 34.38 23.73 0.75
N SER A 76 33.70 24.30 1.77
CA SER A 76 34.25 24.43 3.13
C SER A 76 34.54 23.05 3.76
N SER A 77 35.58 23.01 4.60
CA SER A 77 35.89 21.87 5.45
C SER A 77 34.82 21.56 6.48
N ASP A 78 33.93 22.51 6.77
CA ASP A 78 32.82 22.31 7.73
C ASP A 78 31.67 21.53 7.15
N ILE A 79 31.60 21.37 5.81
CA ILE A 79 30.54 20.64 5.14
C ILE A 79 30.83 19.12 5.21
N PRO A 80 29.99 18.30 5.89
CA PRO A 80 30.19 16.86 5.93
C PRO A 80 29.99 16.24 4.53
N ALA A 81 30.77 15.20 4.26
CA ALA A 81 30.67 14.48 3.00
C ALA A 81 30.78 12.97 3.20
N SER A 82 30.05 12.18 2.41
CA SER A 82 30.04 10.72 2.45
C SER A 82 30.15 10.11 1.05
N THR A 83 30.68 8.88 1.02
CA THR A 83 30.69 8.04 -0.18
C THR A 83 29.78 6.85 0.06
N ILE A 84 28.92 6.51 -0.90
CA ILE A 84 28.01 5.38 -0.82
C ILE A 84 28.22 4.42 -1.98
N ASN A 85 27.91 3.16 -1.74
CA ASN A 85 27.98 2.10 -2.75
C ASN A 85 26.67 1.30 -2.75
N GLU A 86 25.94 1.37 -3.83
CA GLU A 86 24.78 0.53 -4.17
C GLU A 86 24.92 0.05 -5.61
N VAL A 87 26.11 -0.39 -5.97
CA VAL A 87 26.47 -0.82 -7.33
C VAL A 87 25.99 0.20 -8.37
N CYS A 88 25.24 -0.21 -9.41
CA CYS A 88 24.75 0.68 -10.47
C CYS A 88 23.83 1.81 -9.95
N GLY A 89 23.18 1.58 -8.80
CA GLY A 89 22.26 2.53 -8.14
C GLY A 89 22.94 3.68 -7.41
N SER A 90 24.24 3.61 -7.12
CA SER A 90 24.96 4.50 -6.22
C SER A 90 24.71 6.00 -6.45
N GLY A 91 24.73 6.46 -7.71
CA GLY A 91 24.48 7.87 -8.04
C GLY A 91 23.03 8.31 -7.77
N MET A 92 22.03 7.47 -8.06
CA MET A 92 20.63 7.76 -7.76
C MET A 92 20.35 7.66 -6.26
N LYS A 93 20.95 6.67 -5.57
CA LYS A 93 20.88 6.55 -4.11
C LYS A 93 21.44 7.78 -3.40
N ALA A 94 22.52 8.38 -3.92
CA ALA A 94 23.04 9.63 -3.40
C ALA A 94 22.02 10.76 -3.49
N ILE A 95 21.26 10.85 -4.59
CA ILE A 95 20.17 11.83 -4.74
C ILE A 95 19.03 11.51 -3.76
N LEU A 96 18.62 10.25 -3.62
CA LEU A 96 17.60 9.82 -2.66
C LEU A 96 17.98 10.22 -1.22
N MET A 97 19.18 9.89 -0.79
CA MET A 97 19.66 10.26 0.56
C MET A 97 19.73 11.78 0.75
N GLY A 98 20.13 12.53 -0.28
CA GLY A 98 20.11 13.99 -0.24
C GLY A 98 18.69 14.56 -0.15
N MET A 99 17.74 14.00 -0.89
CA MET A 99 16.32 14.36 -0.82
C MET A 99 15.76 14.13 0.59
N GLU A 100 16.07 12.98 1.21
CA GLU A 100 15.66 12.66 2.58
C GLU A 100 16.22 13.66 3.61
N GLN A 101 17.47 14.15 3.45
CA GLN A 101 18.02 15.18 4.35
C GLN A 101 17.22 16.49 4.24
N ILE A 102 16.81 16.88 3.04
CA ILE A 102 16.00 18.08 2.81
C ILE A 102 14.60 17.88 3.38
N GLN A 103 13.94 16.75 3.11
CA GLN A 103 12.60 16.45 3.61
C GLN A 103 12.52 16.35 5.15
N LEU A 104 13.62 15.94 5.78
CA LEU A 104 13.78 15.91 7.24
C LEU A 104 14.20 17.28 7.83
N ASN A 105 14.23 18.34 7.03
CA ASN A 105 14.66 19.70 7.42
C ASN A 105 16.08 19.77 8.03
N LYS A 106 16.98 18.86 7.62
CA LYS A 106 18.39 18.86 8.06
C LYS A 106 19.31 19.62 7.12
N ALA A 107 18.88 19.88 5.90
CA ALA A 107 19.59 20.61 4.87
C ALA A 107 18.61 21.35 3.97
N SER A 108 18.98 22.53 3.48
CA SER A 108 18.25 23.24 2.43
C SER A 108 18.83 22.97 1.04
N VAL A 109 20.14 22.75 0.95
CA VAL A 109 20.86 22.48 -0.30
C VAL A 109 21.83 21.32 -0.07
N VAL A 110 21.85 20.35 -0.99
CA VAL A 110 22.75 19.17 -0.95
C VAL A 110 23.39 18.98 -2.32
N LEU A 111 24.72 18.79 -2.35
CA LEU A 111 25.42 18.33 -3.54
C LEU A 111 25.44 16.81 -3.57
N THR A 112 24.86 16.23 -4.60
CA THR A 112 24.81 14.78 -4.81
C THR A 112 25.43 14.40 -6.14
N GLY A 113 25.63 13.11 -6.36
CA GLY A 113 26.11 12.64 -7.65
C GLY A 113 26.72 11.24 -7.59
N GLY A 114 27.43 10.90 -8.64
CA GLY A 114 28.16 9.65 -8.72
C GLY A 114 29.41 9.75 -9.59
N ILE A 115 30.42 8.98 -9.25
CA ILE A 115 31.74 8.95 -9.90
C ILE A 115 32.17 7.51 -10.14
N GLU A 116 32.90 7.28 -11.23
CA GLU A 116 33.55 6.01 -11.47
C GLU A 116 34.73 6.13 -12.43
N SER A 117 35.79 5.38 -12.15
CA SER A 117 36.87 5.14 -13.11
C SER A 117 37.15 3.64 -13.13
N MET A 118 36.48 2.94 -14.03
CA MET A 118 36.63 1.49 -14.17
C MET A 118 38.00 1.14 -14.78
N THR A 119 38.57 2.06 -15.56
CA THR A 119 39.92 1.92 -16.14
C THR A 119 41.00 1.88 -15.07
N ASN A 120 40.83 2.66 -13.99
CA ASN A 120 41.83 2.79 -12.92
C ASN A 120 41.53 1.89 -11.72
N ALA A 121 40.58 0.98 -11.81
CA ALA A 121 40.27 0.02 -10.75
C ALA A 121 41.49 -0.90 -10.52
N PRO A 122 42.02 -0.97 -9.28
CA PRO A 122 43.27 -1.71 -9.01
C PRO A 122 43.05 -3.21 -8.95
N LEU A 123 44.16 -3.92 -8.89
CA LEU A 123 44.18 -5.32 -8.48
C LEU A 123 44.36 -5.42 -6.96
N PHE A 124 43.79 -6.44 -6.33
CA PHE A 124 44.02 -6.75 -4.92
C PHE A 124 44.44 -8.20 -4.74
N SER A 125 45.08 -8.53 -3.62
CA SER A 125 45.46 -9.90 -3.26
C SER A 125 45.08 -10.16 -1.81
N TYR A 126 44.65 -11.38 -1.53
CA TYR A 126 44.42 -11.87 -0.16
C TYR A 126 45.72 -12.39 0.43
N TYR A 127 46.01 -12.05 1.69
CA TYR A 127 47.10 -12.63 2.42
C TYR A 127 46.64 -13.96 3.07
N ASN A 128 47.23 -15.08 2.63
CA ASN A 128 47.00 -16.38 3.22
C ASN A 128 47.96 -16.61 4.39
N LYS A 129 47.46 -16.50 5.61
CA LYS A 129 48.26 -16.68 6.84
C LYS A 129 48.86 -18.07 7.00
N ALA A 130 48.20 -19.12 6.46
CA ALA A 130 48.69 -20.49 6.60
C ALA A 130 49.92 -20.80 5.69
N GLU A 131 49.98 -20.11 4.56
CA GLU A 131 51.04 -20.27 3.56
C GLU A 131 52.05 -19.13 3.59
N ASP A 132 51.82 -18.12 4.45
CA ASP A 132 52.62 -16.89 4.59
C ASP A 132 52.89 -16.20 3.24
N GLN A 133 51.87 -16.14 2.38
CA GLN A 133 51.96 -15.56 1.05
C GLN A 133 50.67 -14.89 0.60
N TYR A 134 50.80 -14.00 -0.39
CA TYR A 134 49.62 -13.39 -1.05
C TYR A 134 49.09 -14.30 -2.16
N SER A 135 47.78 -14.28 -2.34
CA SER A 135 47.11 -14.89 -3.48
C SER A 135 47.54 -14.23 -4.80
N ALA A 136 47.28 -14.88 -5.93
CA ALA A 136 47.33 -14.20 -7.22
C ALA A 136 46.46 -12.94 -7.23
N PRO A 137 46.90 -11.84 -7.90
CA PRO A 137 46.13 -10.61 -7.98
C PRO A 137 44.75 -10.84 -8.65
N VAL A 138 43.71 -10.22 -8.08
CA VAL A 138 42.34 -10.27 -8.55
C VAL A 138 41.89 -8.86 -8.93
N SER A 139 41.18 -8.71 -10.06
CA SER A 139 40.66 -7.43 -10.50
C SER A 139 39.49 -6.97 -9.63
N THR A 140 39.59 -5.81 -8.97
CA THR A 140 38.49 -5.20 -8.22
C THR A 140 37.28 -4.93 -9.14
N MET A 141 37.52 -4.47 -10.37
CA MET A 141 36.47 -4.23 -11.34
C MET A 141 35.65 -5.51 -11.63
N MET A 142 36.36 -6.65 -11.87
CA MET A 142 35.68 -7.92 -12.15
C MET A 142 35.00 -8.48 -10.91
N HIS A 143 35.70 -8.45 -9.77
CA HIS A 143 35.22 -9.04 -8.52
C HIS A 143 34.08 -8.25 -7.86
N ASP A 144 34.30 -6.92 -7.66
CA ASP A 144 33.39 -6.08 -6.89
C ASP A 144 32.30 -5.38 -7.75
N GLY A 145 32.57 -5.21 -9.06
CA GLY A 145 31.66 -4.47 -9.96
C GLY A 145 30.87 -5.35 -10.94
N LEU A 146 31.50 -6.43 -11.47
CA LEU A 146 30.97 -7.18 -12.62
C LEU A 146 30.70 -8.67 -12.35
N THR A 147 30.81 -9.10 -11.09
CA THR A 147 30.48 -10.47 -10.65
C THR A 147 29.37 -10.43 -9.62
N ASP A 148 28.35 -11.25 -9.82
CA ASP A 148 27.26 -11.37 -8.86
C ASP A 148 27.74 -12.07 -7.57
N ALA A 149 27.57 -11.41 -6.43
CA ALA A 149 28.09 -11.85 -5.14
C ALA A 149 27.43 -13.16 -4.62
N PHE A 150 26.23 -13.48 -5.07
CA PHE A 150 25.48 -14.65 -4.61
C PHE A 150 25.79 -15.91 -5.43
N SER A 151 25.88 -15.78 -6.74
CA SER A 151 26.18 -16.89 -7.65
C SER A 151 27.65 -17.00 -8.00
N SER A 152 28.48 -15.99 -7.70
CA SER A 152 29.88 -15.86 -8.12
C SER A 152 30.09 -15.94 -9.65
N LYS A 153 29.08 -15.53 -10.41
CA LYS A 153 29.08 -15.56 -11.88
C LYS A 153 29.14 -14.13 -12.47
N PRO A 154 29.74 -13.97 -13.65
CA PRO A 154 29.72 -12.68 -14.36
C PRO A 154 28.28 -12.17 -14.57
N MET A 155 28.06 -10.85 -14.40
CA MET A 155 26.75 -10.22 -14.52
C MET A 155 26.04 -10.48 -15.87
N GLY A 156 26.79 -10.67 -16.95
CA GLY A 156 26.23 -10.99 -18.26
C GLY A 156 25.48 -12.34 -18.33
N LEU A 157 25.74 -13.25 -17.39
CA LEU A 157 24.96 -14.50 -17.28
C LEU A 157 23.54 -14.27 -16.74
N THR A 158 23.31 -13.19 -15.97
CA THR A 158 21.95 -12.80 -15.59
C THR A 158 21.16 -12.36 -16.82
N ALA A 159 21.80 -11.69 -17.78
CA ALA A 159 21.18 -11.29 -19.05
C ALA A 159 20.87 -12.50 -19.95
N GLU A 160 21.76 -13.51 -20.00
CA GLU A 160 21.48 -14.78 -20.68
C GLU A 160 20.29 -15.52 -20.04
N THR A 161 20.18 -15.49 -18.69
CA THR A 161 19.04 -16.07 -17.97
C THR A 161 17.73 -15.35 -18.32
N VAL A 162 17.77 -14.03 -18.42
CA VAL A 162 16.61 -13.23 -18.87
C VAL A 162 16.25 -13.56 -20.31
N ALA A 163 17.24 -13.60 -21.22
CA ALA A 163 17.01 -13.93 -22.63
C ALA A 163 16.35 -15.31 -22.79
N GLU A 164 16.85 -16.34 -22.08
CA GLU A 164 16.26 -17.68 -22.10
C GLU A 164 14.83 -17.69 -21.54
N ARG A 165 14.63 -17.07 -20.37
CA ARG A 165 13.34 -17.10 -19.65
C ARG A 165 12.21 -16.40 -20.40
N TYR A 166 12.56 -15.33 -21.14
CA TYR A 166 11.59 -14.49 -21.86
C TYR A 166 11.64 -14.69 -23.38
N GLY A 167 12.46 -15.63 -23.88
CA GLY A 167 12.54 -15.96 -25.30
C GLY A 167 13.12 -14.84 -26.15
N ILE A 168 14.04 -14.01 -25.60
CA ILE A 168 14.64 -12.90 -26.35
C ILE A 168 15.77 -13.42 -27.25
N THR A 169 15.62 -13.26 -28.54
CA THR A 169 16.57 -13.75 -29.54
C THR A 169 17.81 -12.86 -29.64
N ARG A 170 18.92 -13.43 -30.15
CA ARG A 170 20.11 -12.66 -30.50
C ARG A 170 19.81 -11.51 -31.47
N LYS A 171 18.96 -11.74 -32.47
CA LYS A 171 18.60 -10.76 -33.48
C LYS A 171 17.88 -9.55 -32.85
N GLU A 172 16.94 -9.80 -31.98
CA GLU A 172 16.21 -8.72 -31.27
C GLU A 172 17.17 -7.86 -30.43
N GLN A 173 18.16 -8.50 -29.77
CA GLN A 173 19.14 -7.78 -28.97
C GLN A 173 20.07 -6.92 -29.82
N ASP A 174 20.50 -7.42 -30.99
CA ASP A 174 21.34 -6.68 -31.92
C ASP A 174 20.58 -5.53 -32.60
N GLU A 175 19.29 -5.70 -32.95
CA GLU A 175 18.41 -4.64 -33.45
C GLU A 175 18.20 -3.55 -32.38
N PHE A 176 17.96 -3.92 -31.12
CA PHE A 176 17.86 -2.99 -30.00
C PHE A 176 19.14 -2.17 -29.84
N ALA A 177 20.30 -2.82 -29.83
CA ALA A 177 21.59 -2.16 -29.71
C ALA A 177 21.87 -1.21 -30.89
N TYR A 178 21.51 -1.59 -32.12
CA TYR A 178 21.57 -0.74 -33.29
C TYR A 178 20.73 0.52 -33.09
N HIS A 179 19.50 0.39 -32.63
CA HIS A 179 18.63 1.54 -32.40
C HIS A 179 19.15 2.47 -31.29
N SER A 180 19.72 1.94 -30.21
CA SER A 180 20.38 2.73 -29.17
C SER A 180 21.54 3.56 -29.78
N GLN A 181 22.40 2.95 -30.59
CA GLN A 181 23.51 3.63 -31.24
C GLN A 181 23.00 4.75 -32.21
N MET A 182 21.95 4.49 -32.98
CA MET A 182 21.39 5.48 -33.89
C MET A 182 20.72 6.64 -33.19
N LYS A 183 20.02 6.39 -32.08
CA LYS A 183 19.44 7.44 -31.23
C LYS A 183 20.54 8.34 -30.67
N ALA A 184 21.62 7.76 -30.12
CA ALA A 184 22.75 8.49 -29.55
C ALA A 184 23.49 9.32 -30.60
N ALA A 185 23.78 8.74 -31.78
CA ALA A 185 24.44 9.46 -32.86
C ALA A 185 23.60 10.66 -33.35
N LYS A 186 22.30 10.49 -33.48
CA LYS A 186 21.36 11.58 -33.82
C LYS A 186 21.33 12.67 -32.75
N ALA A 187 21.26 12.30 -31.47
CA ALA A 187 21.26 13.24 -30.37
C ALA A 187 22.57 14.04 -30.27
N GLN A 188 23.71 13.38 -30.45
CA GLN A 188 25.02 14.03 -30.46
C GLN A 188 25.15 15.02 -31.65
N ALA A 189 24.74 14.61 -32.85
CA ALA A 189 24.72 15.50 -34.00
C ALA A 189 23.78 16.71 -33.83
N ALA A 190 22.68 16.52 -33.11
CA ALA A 190 21.73 17.59 -32.77
C ALA A 190 22.15 18.39 -31.52
N LYS A 191 23.34 18.14 -30.95
CA LYS A 191 23.92 18.84 -29.78
C LYS A 191 23.05 18.75 -28.54
N LYS A 192 22.33 17.66 -28.36
CA LYS A 192 21.41 17.48 -27.20
C LYS A 192 22.12 17.34 -25.87
N PHE A 193 23.38 16.95 -25.85
CA PHE A 193 24.20 16.78 -24.64
C PHE A 193 25.02 18.03 -24.25
N ASP A 194 25.08 19.07 -25.09
CA ASP A 194 25.97 20.22 -24.90
C ASP A 194 25.69 21.01 -23.60
N GLN A 195 24.45 20.97 -23.07
CA GLN A 195 24.08 21.65 -21.84
C GLN A 195 24.47 20.87 -20.58
N GLU A 196 24.51 19.53 -20.67
CA GLU A 196 24.80 18.64 -19.53
C GLU A 196 26.28 18.22 -19.45
N ILE A 197 27.04 18.26 -20.53
CA ILE A 197 28.45 17.83 -20.57
C ILE A 197 29.40 18.99 -20.23
N VAL A 198 30.31 18.72 -19.27
CA VAL A 198 31.44 19.58 -18.95
C VAL A 198 32.65 19.15 -19.76
N PRO A 199 33.25 20.04 -20.56
CA PRO A 199 34.49 19.74 -21.28
C PRO A 199 35.65 19.39 -20.34
N LEU A 200 36.41 18.36 -20.68
CA LEU A 200 37.64 17.98 -20.01
C LEU A 200 38.85 18.45 -20.86
N THR A 201 39.72 19.30 -20.32
CA THR A 201 40.76 19.96 -21.12
C THR A 201 42.18 19.78 -20.57
N GLU A 202 42.36 19.12 -19.41
CA GLU A 202 43.62 19.23 -18.65
C GLU A 202 44.67 18.14 -18.93
N LYS A 203 44.28 16.87 -19.16
CA LYS A 203 45.24 15.76 -19.18
C LYS A 203 45.40 15.10 -20.55
N SER A 204 44.32 14.86 -21.29
CA SER A 204 44.33 14.05 -22.52
C SER A 204 43.93 14.84 -23.78
N GLY A 205 44.11 16.19 -23.75
CA GLY A 205 43.54 17.07 -24.75
C GLY A 205 42.05 17.35 -24.43
N THR A 206 41.35 18.05 -25.32
CA THR A 206 39.96 18.43 -25.09
C THR A 206 39.02 17.31 -25.44
N VAL A 207 38.28 16.78 -24.46
CA VAL A 207 37.22 15.76 -24.62
C VAL A 207 35.88 16.42 -24.40
N LEU A 208 35.02 16.47 -25.42
CA LEU A 208 33.76 17.20 -25.47
C LEU A 208 32.55 16.29 -25.61
N GLN A 209 32.73 15.02 -25.93
CA GLN A 209 31.66 14.10 -26.33
C GLN A 209 31.87 12.71 -25.75
N ASP A 210 30.77 11.96 -25.63
CA ASP A 210 30.79 10.58 -25.22
C ASP A 210 31.51 9.70 -26.26
N GLU A 211 32.45 8.90 -25.81
CA GLU A 211 33.29 8.07 -26.71
C GLU A 211 32.62 6.77 -27.17
N GLY A 212 31.48 6.39 -26.52
CA GLY A 212 30.76 5.12 -26.78
C GLY A 212 30.02 5.07 -28.09
N ILE A 213 29.66 6.24 -28.66
CA ILE A 213 28.76 6.38 -29.79
C ILE A 213 29.44 5.92 -31.08
N ARG A 214 28.79 4.98 -31.79
CA ARG A 214 29.29 4.36 -33.03
C ARG A 214 28.27 4.56 -34.17
N ALA A 215 28.26 5.71 -34.80
CA ALA A 215 27.33 6.08 -35.88
C ALA A 215 27.38 5.15 -37.11
N ALA A 216 28.48 4.42 -37.34
CA ALA A 216 28.68 3.45 -38.42
C ALA A 216 28.31 2.01 -38.08
N THR A 217 27.62 1.79 -36.95
CA THR A 217 27.11 0.46 -36.55
C THR A 217 25.98 0.02 -37.48
N THR A 218 25.97 -1.26 -37.85
CA THR A 218 24.84 -1.91 -38.56
C THR A 218 24.48 -3.22 -37.87
N VAL A 219 23.26 -3.72 -38.10
CA VAL A 219 22.78 -4.98 -37.55
C VAL A 219 23.66 -6.15 -38.02
N GLU A 220 24.13 -6.14 -39.27
CA GLU A 220 25.00 -7.18 -39.84
C GLU A 220 26.34 -7.24 -39.07
N LYS A 221 26.96 -6.08 -38.80
CA LYS A 221 28.19 -6.03 -38.00
C LYS A 221 28.00 -6.52 -36.55
N LEU A 222 26.86 -6.24 -35.96
CA LEU A 222 26.53 -6.74 -34.63
C LEU A 222 26.35 -8.27 -34.64
N ALA A 223 25.72 -8.82 -35.65
CA ALA A 223 25.52 -10.26 -35.83
C ALA A 223 26.83 -11.07 -35.95
N GLU A 224 27.90 -10.46 -36.45
CA GLU A 224 29.21 -11.08 -36.53
C GLU A 224 29.95 -11.21 -35.18
N LEU A 225 29.50 -10.51 -34.14
CA LEU A 225 30.16 -10.50 -32.85
C LEU A 225 29.98 -11.84 -32.12
N LYS A 226 31.07 -12.33 -31.48
CA LYS A 226 31.03 -13.54 -30.69
C LYS A 226 30.31 -13.29 -29.34
N THR A 227 29.66 -14.33 -28.86
CA THR A 227 29.09 -14.35 -27.51
C THR A 227 30.19 -14.31 -26.46
N VAL A 228 29.95 -13.59 -25.34
CA VAL A 228 30.98 -13.29 -24.34
C VAL A 228 30.87 -14.19 -23.10
N PHE A 229 29.65 -14.42 -22.62
CA PHE A 229 29.42 -15.02 -21.32
C PHE A 229 29.05 -16.52 -21.36
N LYS A 230 28.44 -16.98 -22.44
CA LYS A 230 27.97 -18.35 -22.60
C LYS A 230 28.29 -18.83 -24.02
N LYS A 231 28.82 -20.06 -24.14
CA LYS A 231 28.95 -20.72 -25.44
C LYS A 231 27.55 -20.91 -26.02
N ASP A 232 27.37 -20.51 -27.26
CA ASP A 232 26.06 -20.51 -27.94
C ASP A 232 24.99 -19.63 -27.24
N GLY A 233 25.45 -18.61 -26.48
CA GLY A 233 24.60 -17.61 -25.86
C GLY A 233 24.13 -16.52 -26.84
N THR A 234 23.56 -15.44 -26.30
CA THR A 234 22.99 -14.33 -27.09
C THR A 234 23.65 -12.98 -26.80
N VAL A 235 24.30 -12.83 -25.64
CA VAL A 235 24.92 -11.58 -25.19
C VAL A 235 26.33 -11.41 -25.78
N THR A 236 26.58 -10.26 -26.38
CA THR A 236 27.83 -9.88 -27.02
C THR A 236 28.32 -8.53 -26.52
N ALA A 237 29.56 -8.16 -26.87
CA ALA A 237 30.09 -6.83 -26.60
C ALA A 237 29.37 -5.70 -27.37
N GLY A 238 28.50 -6.02 -28.32
CA GLY A 238 27.73 -5.06 -29.10
C GLY A 238 26.31 -4.80 -28.54
N ASN A 239 25.74 -5.75 -27.79
CA ASN A 239 24.39 -5.68 -27.23
C ASN A 239 24.36 -5.66 -25.67
N ALA A 240 25.49 -5.33 -25.08
CA ALA A 240 25.68 -5.06 -23.66
C ALA A 240 26.32 -3.67 -23.48
N SER A 241 26.09 -3.03 -22.32
CA SER A 241 26.80 -1.81 -21.96
C SER A 241 28.31 -2.07 -21.84
N THR A 242 29.09 -1.05 -22.13
CA THR A 242 30.57 -1.12 -22.10
C THR A 242 31.11 -0.74 -20.70
N ILE A 243 32.39 -1.02 -20.49
CA ILE A 243 33.17 -0.61 -19.32
C ILE A 243 33.59 0.85 -19.55
N ASN A 244 33.30 1.73 -18.58
CA ASN A 244 33.42 3.17 -18.80
C ASN A 244 33.94 3.93 -17.58
N ASP A 245 34.44 5.14 -17.86
CA ASP A 245 34.85 6.14 -16.88
C ASP A 245 33.91 7.36 -17.00
N GLY A 246 33.54 7.99 -15.88
CA GLY A 246 32.66 9.16 -15.92
C GLY A 246 32.19 9.63 -14.55
N ALA A 247 31.62 10.84 -14.50
CA ALA A 247 31.03 11.43 -13.30
C ALA A 247 29.79 12.26 -13.66
N ALA A 248 28.81 12.26 -12.77
CA ALA A 248 27.66 13.16 -12.86
C ALA A 248 27.33 13.73 -11.48
N MET A 249 27.12 15.06 -11.42
CA MET A 249 26.81 15.81 -10.22
C MET A 249 25.44 16.45 -10.35
N VAL A 250 24.64 16.38 -9.28
CA VAL A 250 23.29 16.92 -9.20
C VAL A 250 23.17 17.79 -7.95
N LEU A 251 22.85 19.05 -8.12
CA LEU A 251 22.62 19.99 -7.04
C LEU A 251 21.12 20.04 -6.75
N ILE A 252 20.73 19.59 -5.57
CA ILE A 252 19.33 19.56 -5.14
C ILE A 252 19.11 20.53 -3.97
N ALA A 253 17.89 21.06 -3.90
CA ALA A 253 17.48 21.94 -2.80
C ALA A 253 16.01 21.76 -2.44
N SER A 254 15.60 22.32 -1.28
CA SER A 254 14.19 22.52 -1.00
C SER A 254 13.60 23.54 -1.98
N LYS A 255 12.37 23.29 -2.41
CA LYS A 255 11.66 24.20 -3.32
C LYS A 255 11.45 25.57 -2.64
N SER A 256 11.10 25.60 -1.35
CA SER A 256 10.96 26.81 -0.56
C SER A 256 12.23 27.65 -0.56
N TYR A 257 13.40 27.01 -0.42
CA TYR A 257 14.69 27.71 -0.53
C TYR A 257 14.88 28.37 -1.90
N CYS A 258 14.57 27.66 -2.97
CA CYS A 258 14.70 28.20 -4.33
C CYS A 258 13.74 29.37 -4.57
N GLU A 259 12.51 29.27 -4.08
CA GLU A 259 11.52 30.35 -4.16
C GLU A 259 11.94 31.59 -3.37
N GLU A 260 12.41 31.42 -2.12
CA GLU A 260 12.90 32.50 -1.28
C GLU A 260 14.11 33.26 -1.89
N HIS A 261 15.04 32.50 -2.50
CA HIS A 261 16.26 33.06 -3.08
C HIS A 261 16.15 33.34 -4.59
N GLN A 262 14.97 33.14 -5.19
CA GLN A 262 14.68 33.31 -6.63
C GLN A 262 15.64 32.53 -7.54
N ILE A 263 15.99 31.30 -7.12
CA ILE A 263 16.87 30.39 -7.86
C ILE A 263 16.02 29.55 -8.82
N PRO A 264 16.27 29.62 -10.14
CA PRO A 264 15.59 28.72 -11.07
C PRO A 264 16.06 27.28 -10.90
N TYR A 265 15.18 26.31 -11.20
CA TYR A 265 15.51 24.90 -11.11
C TYR A 265 15.03 24.14 -12.35
N LEU A 266 15.68 23.01 -12.66
CA LEU A 266 15.44 22.20 -13.87
C LEU A 266 14.20 21.31 -13.74
N ALA A 267 14.01 20.69 -12.58
CA ALA A 267 12.93 19.72 -12.36
C ALA A 267 12.57 19.62 -10.89
N VAL A 268 11.33 19.18 -10.61
CA VAL A 268 10.90 18.79 -9.25
C VAL A 268 11.07 17.28 -9.11
N ILE A 269 11.70 16.81 -8.04
CA ILE A 269 11.78 15.39 -7.70
C ILE A 269 10.48 15.03 -6.98
N LYS A 270 9.59 14.33 -7.66
CA LYS A 270 8.31 13.92 -7.07
C LYS A 270 8.46 12.73 -6.14
N GLU A 271 9.28 11.76 -6.52
CA GLU A 271 9.48 10.53 -5.78
C GLU A 271 10.71 9.78 -6.29
N ILE A 272 11.39 9.06 -5.38
CA ILE A 272 12.39 8.05 -5.72
C ILE A 272 12.01 6.79 -4.97
N VAL A 273 11.92 5.67 -5.67
CA VAL A 273 11.65 4.34 -5.08
C VAL A 273 12.81 3.41 -5.28
N GLU A 274 13.02 2.56 -4.30
CA GLU A 274 13.97 1.45 -4.30
C GLU A 274 13.22 0.15 -4.02
N VAL A 275 13.50 -0.90 -4.78
CA VAL A 275 12.85 -2.20 -4.66
C VAL A 275 13.85 -3.34 -4.64
N GLY A 276 13.60 -4.35 -3.81
CA GLY A 276 14.31 -5.64 -3.87
C GLY A 276 13.74 -6.53 -4.98
N PHE A 277 14.61 -7.32 -5.63
CA PHE A 277 14.25 -8.23 -6.72
C PHE A 277 15.11 -9.50 -6.69
N ALA A 278 14.83 -10.48 -7.54
CA ALA A 278 15.59 -11.71 -7.65
C ALA A 278 16.97 -11.44 -8.31
N PRO A 279 18.12 -11.74 -7.64
CA PRO A 279 19.44 -11.41 -8.16
C PRO A 279 19.75 -12.03 -9.53
N GLU A 280 19.30 -13.26 -9.79
CA GLU A 280 19.57 -13.99 -11.03
C GLU A 280 18.92 -13.41 -12.29
N ILE A 281 17.92 -12.53 -12.10
CA ILE A 281 17.23 -11.80 -13.18
C ILE A 281 17.16 -10.30 -12.87
N MET A 282 18.13 -9.77 -12.14
CA MET A 282 18.14 -8.38 -11.66
C MET A 282 17.91 -7.35 -12.75
N GLY A 283 18.32 -7.65 -14.01
CA GLY A 283 18.24 -6.73 -15.15
C GLY A 283 16.81 -6.26 -15.48
N ILE A 284 15.78 -6.97 -15.02
CA ILE A 284 14.36 -6.57 -15.20
C ILE A 284 13.72 -5.94 -13.95
N SER A 285 14.50 -5.67 -12.91
CA SER A 285 14.03 -4.98 -11.70
C SER A 285 13.40 -3.58 -11.95
N PRO A 286 13.76 -2.82 -13.01
CA PRO A 286 13.07 -1.59 -13.38
C PRO A 286 11.55 -1.76 -13.56
N ILE A 287 11.06 -2.94 -13.98
CA ILE A 287 9.61 -3.21 -14.09
C ILE A 287 8.94 -2.97 -12.74
N LYS A 288 9.46 -3.60 -11.67
CA LYS A 288 8.91 -3.44 -10.32
C LYS A 288 9.12 -2.03 -9.77
N ALA A 289 10.27 -1.42 -10.04
CA ALA A 289 10.57 -0.06 -9.57
C ALA A 289 9.63 0.99 -10.20
N ILE A 290 9.47 0.95 -11.53
CA ILE A 290 8.57 1.87 -12.26
C ILE A 290 7.11 1.63 -11.86
N ASP A 291 6.65 0.39 -11.81
CA ASP A 291 5.29 0.06 -11.37
C ASP A 291 5.00 0.55 -9.94
N THR A 292 5.96 0.36 -9.01
CA THR A 292 5.86 0.86 -7.64
C THR A 292 5.81 2.39 -7.59
N LEU A 293 6.66 3.06 -8.38
CA LEU A 293 6.73 4.51 -8.47
C LEU A 293 5.41 5.11 -9.00
N LEU A 294 4.90 4.57 -10.11
CA LEU A 294 3.66 5.03 -10.73
C LEU A 294 2.46 4.82 -9.80
N LYS A 295 2.37 3.67 -9.15
CA LYS A 295 1.33 3.41 -8.13
C LYS A 295 1.40 4.40 -6.98
N LYS A 296 2.59 4.70 -6.48
CA LYS A 296 2.80 5.64 -5.36
C LYS A 296 2.41 7.08 -5.73
N GLN A 297 2.57 7.44 -7.00
CA GLN A 297 2.25 8.78 -7.51
C GLN A 297 0.88 8.88 -8.20
N ALA A 298 0.08 7.81 -8.18
CA ALA A 298 -1.22 7.70 -8.85
C ALA A 298 -1.16 8.09 -10.35
N LEU A 299 -0.06 7.72 -11.01
CA LEU A 299 0.17 7.94 -12.44
C LEU A 299 0.10 6.62 -13.21
N THR A 300 -0.13 6.75 -14.52
CA THR A 300 -0.08 5.64 -15.48
C THR A 300 1.12 5.78 -16.42
N ILE A 301 1.41 4.75 -17.20
CA ILE A 301 2.50 4.79 -18.22
C ILE A 301 2.25 5.91 -19.25
N GLU A 302 1.00 6.17 -19.58
CA GLU A 302 0.58 7.18 -20.57
C GLU A 302 0.91 8.59 -20.11
N ASP A 303 0.85 8.87 -18.81
CA ASP A 303 1.17 10.17 -18.22
C ASP A 303 2.65 10.54 -18.34
N ILE A 304 3.51 9.54 -18.59
CA ILE A 304 4.95 9.72 -18.67
C ILE A 304 5.36 10.01 -20.10
N GLY A 305 5.98 11.17 -20.31
CA GLY A 305 6.49 11.59 -21.60
C GLY A 305 7.89 11.08 -21.93
N ILE A 306 8.73 10.82 -20.90
CA ILE A 306 10.14 10.45 -21.05
C ILE A 306 10.48 9.30 -20.11
N PHE A 307 11.16 8.29 -20.65
CA PHE A 307 11.80 7.22 -19.88
C PHE A 307 13.29 7.16 -20.21
N GLU A 308 14.15 7.31 -19.19
CA GLU A 308 15.59 7.01 -19.25
C GLU A 308 15.83 5.75 -18.41
N ILE A 309 15.89 4.61 -19.05
CA ILE A 309 16.12 3.31 -18.40
C ILE A 309 17.49 2.83 -18.78
N ASN A 310 18.35 2.56 -17.79
CA ASN A 310 19.73 2.15 -18.09
C ASN A 310 19.77 0.83 -18.86
N GLU A 311 20.45 0.85 -20.00
CA GLU A 311 20.63 -0.31 -20.89
C GLU A 311 21.87 -1.12 -20.45
N ALA A 312 21.81 -1.81 -19.31
CA ALA A 312 22.90 -2.69 -18.91
C ALA A 312 23.12 -3.83 -19.94
N PHE A 313 22.02 -4.40 -20.42
CA PHE A 313 21.97 -5.46 -21.43
C PHE A 313 20.70 -5.31 -22.28
N ALA A 314 20.81 -5.50 -23.60
CA ALA A 314 19.66 -5.39 -24.52
C ALA A 314 18.54 -6.37 -24.17
N ALA A 315 18.89 -7.62 -23.78
CA ALA A 315 17.89 -8.62 -23.37
C ALA A 315 16.98 -8.12 -22.26
N SER A 316 17.56 -7.53 -21.21
CA SER A 316 16.79 -7.00 -20.07
C SER A 316 15.97 -5.78 -20.46
N SER A 317 16.53 -4.86 -21.23
CA SER A 317 15.84 -3.64 -21.69
C SER A 317 14.62 -3.95 -22.56
N ILE A 318 14.72 -4.92 -23.46
CA ILE A 318 13.60 -5.39 -24.30
C ILE A 318 12.47 -5.95 -23.42
N VAL A 319 12.80 -6.74 -22.40
CA VAL A 319 11.79 -7.28 -21.47
C VAL A 319 11.12 -6.15 -20.70
N VAL A 320 11.87 -5.17 -20.20
CA VAL A 320 11.31 -4.01 -19.48
C VAL A 320 10.33 -3.23 -20.37
N GLU A 321 10.72 -2.93 -21.62
CA GLU A 321 9.84 -2.23 -22.55
C GLU A 321 8.56 -3.02 -22.86
N ARG A 322 8.65 -4.34 -23.05
CA ARG A 322 7.51 -5.21 -23.37
C ARG A 322 6.55 -5.37 -22.19
N GLU A 323 7.07 -5.69 -21.02
CA GLU A 323 6.23 -5.97 -19.83
C GLU A 323 5.51 -4.71 -19.33
N LEU A 324 6.10 -3.53 -19.49
CA LEU A 324 5.48 -2.25 -19.14
C LEU A 324 4.68 -1.63 -20.30
N GLY A 325 4.73 -2.19 -21.52
CA GLY A 325 4.04 -1.67 -22.69
C GLY A 325 4.53 -0.27 -23.12
N LEU A 326 5.84 0.01 -22.96
CA LEU A 326 6.40 1.33 -23.23
C LEU A 326 6.44 1.63 -24.73
N ASP A 327 6.12 2.87 -25.10
CA ASP A 327 6.37 3.37 -26.46
C ASP A 327 7.89 3.58 -26.66
N PRO A 328 8.55 2.86 -27.59
CA PRO A 328 9.99 2.98 -27.85
C PRO A 328 10.44 4.41 -28.24
N LYS A 329 9.52 5.27 -28.65
CA LYS A 329 9.81 6.69 -28.95
C LYS A 329 9.97 7.53 -27.68
N LYS A 330 9.40 7.08 -26.56
CA LYS A 330 9.51 7.73 -25.25
C LYS A 330 10.70 7.22 -24.45
N VAL A 331 11.26 6.03 -24.80
CA VAL A 331 12.35 5.37 -24.06
C VAL A 331 13.70 5.72 -24.65
N ASN A 332 14.63 6.16 -23.80
CA ASN A 332 16.03 6.44 -24.17
C ASN A 332 16.13 7.20 -25.49
N ARG A 333 15.45 8.36 -25.55
CA ARG A 333 15.32 9.17 -26.79
C ARG A 333 16.68 9.58 -27.36
N TYR A 334 17.69 9.68 -26.49
CA TYR A 334 19.06 10.09 -26.84
C TYR A 334 20.06 8.92 -26.80
N GLY A 335 19.58 7.66 -26.82
CA GLY A 335 20.38 6.46 -26.60
C GLY A 335 20.56 6.18 -25.10
N GLY A 336 21.12 5.02 -24.76
CA GLY A 336 21.26 4.58 -23.37
C GLY A 336 22.61 3.95 -23.08
N GLY A 337 22.71 3.08 -22.07
CA GLY A 337 23.97 2.51 -21.59
C GLY A 337 24.78 1.71 -22.63
N ILE A 338 24.11 1.13 -23.65
CA ILE A 338 24.78 0.39 -24.73
C ILE A 338 25.54 1.34 -25.67
N SER A 339 24.99 2.51 -25.93
CA SER A 339 25.58 3.50 -26.85
C SER A 339 26.43 4.56 -26.15
N LEU A 340 25.98 5.07 -25.00
CA LEU A 340 26.67 6.10 -24.25
C LEU A 340 27.75 5.52 -23.32
N GLY A 341 27.47 4.36 -22.69
CA GLY A 341 28.30 3.70 -21.72
C GLY A 341 27.71 3.64 -20.31
N HIS A 342 28.32 2.82 -19.44
CA HIS A 342 27.83 2.54 -18.08
C HIS A 342 28.98 2.62 -17.05
N ALA A 343 29.36 3.85 -16.66
CA ALA A 343 30.23 4.10 -15.52
C ALA A 343 29.40 3.82 -14.24
N ILE A 344 29.59 2.65 -13.63
CA ILE A 344 28.62 2.03 -12.71
C ILE A 344 28.18 2.95 -11.57
N GLY A 345 29.10 3.57 -10.84
CA GLY A 345 28.77 4.47 -9.73
C GLY A 345 28.15 5.83 -10.16
N ALA A 346 28.39 6.25 -11.41
CA ALA A 346 27.90 7.52 -11.93
C ALA A 346 26.54 7.45 -12.63
N THR A 347 26.15 6.27 -13.10
CA THR A 347 25.02 6.09 -14.04
C THR A 347 23.69 6.58 -13.48
N GLY A 348 23.38 6.33 -12.22
CA GLY A 348 22.12 6.78 -11.61
C GLY A 348 21.97 8.31 -11.65
N ALA A 349 23.02 9.05 -11.37
CA ALA A 349 23.05 10.51 -11.47
C ALA A 349 23.05 10.99 -12.95
N ARG A 350 23.71 10.25 -13.85
CA ARG A 350 23.74 10.56 -15.28
C ARG A 350 22.34 10.49 -15.89
N ILE A 351 21.59 9.42 -15.65
CA ILE A 351 20.23 9.29 -16.21
C ILE A 351 19.27 10.34 -15.63
N ALA A 352 19.39 10.67 -14.35
CA ALA A 352 18.63 11.75 -13.74
C ALA A 352 18.93 13.12 -14.40
N THR A 353 20.23 13.41 -14.64
CA THR A 353 20.65 14.61 -15.38
C THR A 353 20.02 14.67 -16.77
N THR A 354 20.10 13.59 -17.54
CA THR A 354 19.58 13.53 -18.90
C THR A 354 18.04 13.71 -18.93
N VAL A 355 17.30 13.11 -17.98
CA VAL A 355 15.82 13.32 -17.88
C VAL A 355 15.50 14.77 -17.58
N ALA A 356 16.21 15.40 -16.64
CA ALA A 356 15.96 16.81 -16.26
C ALA A 356 16.12 17.75 -17.47
N TYR A 357 17.16 17.55 -18.27
CA TYR A 357 17.36 18.35 -19.50
C TYR A 357 16.37 17.99 -20.61
N GLN A 358 15.99 16.73 -20.79
CA GLN A 358 14.95 16.34 -21.75
C GLN A 358 13.60 16.97 -21.41
N LEU A 359 13.20 16.99 -20.13
CA LEU A 359 11.97 17.64 -19.68
C LEU A 359 11.96 19.13 -20.05
N LYS A 360 13.07 19.84 -19.80
CA LYS A 360 13.24 21.24 -20.18
C LYS A 360 13.11 21.44 -21.71
N ASP A 361 13.76 20.56 -22.50
CA ASP A 361 13.81 20.68 -23.97
C ASP A 361 12.50 20.34 -24.66
N THR A 362 11.73 19.37 -24.12
CA THR A 362 10.56 18.80 -24.81
C THR A 362 9.23 19.30 -24.28
N GLN A 363 9.21 20.02 -23.18
CA GLN A 363 8.02 20.48 -22.49
C GLN A 363 7.09 19.35 -22.02
N GLU A 364 7.59 18.12 -21.96
CA GLU A 364 6.87 16.99 -21.35
C GLU A 364 6.71 17.26 -19.87
N ARG A 365 5.58 16.82 -19.28
CA ARG A 365 5.31 17.06 -17.85
C ARG A 365 6.11 16.15 -16.94
N TYR A 366 6.11 14.85 -17.24
CA TYR A 366 6.75 13.84 -16.40
C TYR A 366 7.82 13.06 -17.14
N GLY A 367 8.92 12.79 -16.44
CA GLY A 367 9.98 11.90 -16.90
C GLY A 367 10.42 10.93 -15.80
N ILE A 368 10.73 9.70 -16.16
CA ILE A 368 11.24 8.66 -15.26
C ILE A 368 12.67 8.30 -15.63
N ALA A 369 13.57 8.35 -14.62
CA ALA A 369 14.88 7.72 -14.65
C ALA A 369 14.84 6.41 -13.87
N SER A 370 15.28 5.27 -14.46
CA SER A 370 15.28 3.97 -13.79
C SER A 370 16.47 3.11 -14.17
N LEU A 371 16.90 2.25 -13.25
CA LEU A 371 18.00 1.32 -13.48
C LEU A 371 17.89 0.06 -12.64
N CYS A 372 18.43 -1.03 -13.18
CA CYS A 372 18.68 -2.27 -12.46
C CYS A 372 20.01 -2.17 -11.69
N VAL A 373 20.11 -2.90 -10.60
CA VAL A 373 21.26 -2.88 -9.71
C VAL A 373 21.70 -4.31 -9.40
N GLY A 374 23.00 -4.53 -9.47
CA GLY A 374 23.61 -5.83 -9.10
C GLY A 374 23.21 -6.23 -7.67
N GLY A 375 23.01 -7.53 -7.45
CA GLY A 375 22.53 -8.04 -6.18
C GLY A 375 21.00 -8.10 -6.06
N GLY A 376 20.26 -7.72 -7.11
CA GLY A 376 18.80 -7.82 -7.14
C GLY A 376 18.09 -6.63 -6.54
N LEU A 377 18.47 -5.41 -6.93
CA LEU A 377 17.77 -4.19 -6.59
C LEU A 377 17.33 -3.45 -7.88
N GLY A 378 16.39 -2.52 -7.74
CA GLY A 378 15.95 -1.62 -8.79
C GLY A 378 15.55 -0.27 -8.22
N LEU A 379 15.92 0.82 -8.92
CA LEU A 379 15.53 2.17 -8.55
C LEU A 379 14.77 2.84 -9.68
N ALA A 380 13.83 3.72 -9.32
CA ALA A 380 13.15 4.62 -10.25
C ALA A 380 12.91 5.98 -9.60
N MET A 381 13.12 7.06 -10.36
CA MET A 381 12.93 8.45 -9.97
C MET A 381 11.93 9.11 -10.91
N LEU A 382 10.93 9.78 -10.37
CA LEU A 382 9.98 10.62 -11.11
C LEU A 382 10.38 12.08 -11.00
N LEU A 383 10.56 12.73 -12.16
CA LEU A 383 10.79 14.15 -12.28
C LEU A 383 9.60 14.84 -12.95
N GLU A 384 9.23 16.03 -12.43
CA GLU A 384 8.22 16.89 -13.02
C GLU A 384 8.85 18.17 -13.55
N ASN A 385 8.46 18.57 -14.76
CA ASN A 385 8.89 19.82 -15.39
C ASN A 385 8.18 21.02 -14.75
N PRO A 386 8.89 21.96 -14.10
CA PRO A 386 8.27 23.10 -13.44
C PRO A 386 7.58 24.08 -14.42
N SER A 387 7.96 24.06 -15.71
CA SER A 387 7.43 24.97 -16.73
C SER A 387 6.30 24.35 -17.56
N ALA A 388 6.03 23.05 -17.42
CA ALA A 388 4.86 22.47 -18.03
C ALA A 388 3.64 23.08 -17.33
N THR A 389 3.01 24.06 -17.95
CA THR A 389 1.64 24.42 -17.61
C THR A 389 0.88 23.10 -17.52
N ALA A 390 0.14 22.91 -16.42
CA ALA A 390 -0.90 21.93 -16.41
C ALA A 390 -1.67 22.18 -17.71
N SER A 391 -1.42 21.40 -18.74
CA SER A 391 -2.38 21.22 -19.77
C SER A 391 -3.54 20.70 -18.93
N GLN A 392 -4.47 21.60 -18.65
CA GLN A 392 -5.82 21.19 -18.41
C GLN A 392 -6.04 20.11 -19.45
N THR A 393 -6.07 18.87 -19.06
CA THR A 393 -7.06 18.00 -19.63
C THR A 393 -8.34 18.76 -19.29
N ASN A 394 -8.66 19.71 -20.15
CA ASN A 394 -9.99 20.16 -20.35
C ASN A 394 -10.72 18.84 -20.62
N PHE A 395 -11.36 18.31 -19.63
CA PHE A 395 -12.64 17.72 -19.87
C PHE A 395 -13.44 18.88 -20.46
N ASP A 396 -13.29 19.07 -21.79
CA ASP A 396 -14.21 19.86 -22.57
C ASP A 396 -15.58 19.27 -22.32
N GLU A 397 -16.36 19.96 -21.50
CA GLU A 397 -17.80 19.76 -21.35
C GLU A 397 -18.55 20.21 -22.61
N GLU A 398 -17.88 20.31 -23.77
CA GLU A 398 -18.57 20.61 -25.03
C GLU A 398 -17.91 19.82 -26.18
N SER A 399 -18.46 18.66 -26.46
CA SER A 399 -18.59 17.90 -27.70
C SER A 399 -18.23 16.42 -27.57
N ALA A 400 -19.01 15.70 -26.78
CA ALA A 400 -19.22 14.28 -27.03
C ALA A 400 -20.63 13.93 -26.56
N SER A 401 -21.61 14.27 -27.35
CA SER A 401 -22.91 13.60 -27.34
C SER A 401 -22.76 12.19 -27.99
N GLU A 402 -21.84 11.40 -27.48
CA GLU A 402 -21.85 9.95 -27.59
C GLU A 402 -22.06 9.39 -26.18
N LYS A 403 -23.16 8.66 -26.03
CA LYS A 403 -23.58 7.96 -24.83
C LYS A 403 -22.48 6.99 -24.38
N THR A 404 -21.47 7.45 -23.65
CA THR A 404 -20.65 6.61 -22.83
C THR A 404 -21.49 6.20 -21.65
N GLU A 405 -21.96 4.93 -21.61
CA GLU A 405 -22.57 4.35 -20.43
C GLU A 405 -21.62 4.57 -19.24
N LYS A 406 -22.05 5.38 -18.25
CA LYS A 406 -21.31 5.57 -16.99
C LYS A 406 -21.06 4.19 -16.38
N LYS A 407 -19.80 3.75 -16.34
CA LYS A 407 -19.41 2.49 -15.70
C LYS A 407 -20.02 2.47 -14.28
N LYS A 408 -20.68 1.38 -13.93
CA LYS A 408 -21.21 1.19 -12.58
C LYS A 408 -20.05 1.02 -11.61
N PHE A 409 -20.18 1.51 -10.37
CA PHE A 409 -19.13 1.49 -9.33
C PHE A 409 -18.40 0.14 -9.21
N TYR A 410 -19.12 -0.97 -9.29
CA TYR A 410 -18.53 -2.31 -9.22
C TYR A 410 -17.67 -2.69 -10.44
N ALA A 411 -17.81 -1.99 -11.56
CA ALA A 411 -17.03 -2.20 -12.78
C ALA A 411 -15.76 -1.32 -12.82
N LEU A 412 -15.59 -0.44 -11.85
CA LEU A 412 -14.41 0.40 -11.68
C LEU A 412 -13.25 -0.42 -11.07
N ALA A 413 -12.01 -0.08 -11.41
CA ALA A 413 -10.81 -0.58 -10.73
C ALA A 413 -10.72 -0.03 -9.28
N PRO A 414 -9.95 -0.64 -8.37
CA PRO A 414 -9.85 -0.17 -6.98
C PRO A 414 -9.49 1.31 -6.86
N ASN A 415 -8.51 1.80 -7.61
CA ASN A 415 -8.12 3.21 -7.59
C ASN A 415 -9.20 4.13 -8.19
N GLU A 416 -9.91 3.69 -9.25
CA GLU A 416 -11.06 4.42 -9.79
C GLU A 416 -12.20 4.53 -8.77
N ARG A 417 -12.39 3.52 -7.91
CA ARG A 417 -13.38 3.55 -6.81
C ARG A 417 -13.01 4.57 -5.74
N LEU A 418 -11.72 4.62 -5.35
CA LEU A 418 -11.23 5.61 -4.40
C LEU A 418 -11.37 7.03 -4.96
N ALA A 419 -10.97 7.26 -6.20
CA ALA A 419 -11.14 8.55 -6.87
C ALA A 419 -12.62 8.97 -6.98
N PHE A 420 -13.52 8.01 -7.23
CA PHE A 420 -14.98 8.26 -7.24
C PHE A 420 -15.49 8.68 -5.87
N LEU A 421 -15.07 8.04 -4.78
CA LEU A 421 -15.45 8.38 -3.41
C LEU A 421 -14.88 9.74 -2.99
N GLU A 422 -13.66 10.05 -3.39
CA GLU A 422 -13.02 11.34 -3.15
C GLU A 422 -13.74 12.47 -3.90
N ALA A 423 -14.05 12.27 -5.18
CA ALA A 423 -14.83 13.24 -5.98
C ALA A 423 -16.24 13.50 -5.44
N GLN A 424 -16.83 12.55 -4.70
CA GLN A 424 -18.09 12.73 -3.99
C GLN A 424 -17.95 13.41 -2.61
N GLY A 425 -16.71 13.70 -2.18
CA GLY A 425 -16.43 14.21 -0.84
C GLY A 425 -16.68 13.19 0.29
N ALA A 426 -16.78 11.91 -0.03
CA ALA A 426 -16.98 10.83 0.94
C ALA A 426 -15.69 10.48 1.70
N ILE A 427 -14.55 10.72 1.09
CA ILE A 427 -13.21 10.62 1.68
C ILE A 427 -12.36 11.80 1.21
N THR A 428 -11.33 12.13 1.99
CA THR A 428 -10.33 13.14 1.65
C THR A 428 -9.16 12.53 0.88
N ALA A 429 -8.34 13.34 0.21
CA ALA A 429 -7.09 12.89 -0.41
C ALA A 429 -6.15 12.18 0.60
N ALA A 430 -6.11 12.62 1.85
CA ALA A 430 -5.33 11.97 2.91
C ALA A 430 -5.85 10.56 3.23
N GLU A 431 -7.16 10.37 3.30
CA GLU A 431 -7.78 9.05 3.51
C GLU A 431 -7.62 8.14 2.29
N THR A 432 -7.64 8.69 1.08
CA THR A 432 -7.32 7.96 -0.15
C THR A 432 -5.92 7.36 -0.07
N LEU A 433 -4.92 8.13 0.35
CA LEU A 433 -3.54 7.65 0.55
C LEU A 433 -3.46 6.53 1.61
N VAL A 434 -4.16 6.67 2.74
CA VAL A 434 -4.21 5.63 3.79
C VAL A 434 -4.76 4.31 3.24
N PHE A 435 -5.80 4.35 2.41
CA PHE A 435 -6.35 3.13 1.79
C PHE A 435 -5.44 2.50 0.74
N GLN A 436 -4.57 3.30 0.11
CA GLN A 436 -3.58 2.81 -0.86
C GLN A 436 -2.34 2.19 -0.19
N GLU A 437 -1.99 2.62 1.02
CA GLU A 437 -0.88 2.03 1.78
C GLU A 437 -1.25 0.62 2.27
N MET A 438 -0.36 -0.35 2.02
CA MET A 438 -0.64 -1.77 2.23
C MET A 438 -0.24 -2.30 3.61
N THR A 439 0.56 -1.58 4.40
CA THR A 439 1.14 -2.11 5.65
C THR A 439 0.96 -1.18 6.83
N LEU A 440 0.72 -1.76 8.01
CA LEU A 440 0.79 -1.07 9.30
C LEU A 440 2.26 -0.76 9.62
N ASN A 441 2.52 0.38 10.27
CA ASN A 441 3.86 0.71 10.75
C ASN A 441 4.37 -0.40 11.69
N LYS A 442 5.58 -0.92 11.44
CA LYS A 442 6.16 -2.06 12.18
C LYS A 442 6.25 -1.84 13.69
N GLU A 443 6.58 -0.62 14.11
CA GLU A 443 6.64 -0.25 15.52
C GLU A 443 5.24 -0.30 16.15
N THR A 444 4.23 0.24 15.47
CA THR A 444 2.83 0.16 15.90
C THR A 444 2.35 -1.29 15.99
N ALA A 445 2.64 -2.11 14.96
CA ALA A 445 2.25 -3.53 14.93
C ALA A 445 2.86 -4.31 16.11
N ASN A 446 4.15 -4.13 16.37
CA ASN A 446 4.88 -4.82 17.43
C ASN A 446 4.42 -4.43 18.85
N HIS A 447 3.83 -3.24 19.02
CA HIS A 447 3.27 -2.78 20.31
C HIS A 447 1.78 -3.09 20.47
N LEU A 448 1.11 -3.51 19.39
CA LEU A 448 -0.33 -3.77 19.40
C LEU A 448 -0.67 -5.14 19.98
N ILE A 449 0.17 -6.14 19.70
CA ILE A 449 0.06 -7.51 20.22
C ILE A 449 1.43 -8.06 20.62
N GLU A 450 1.45 -9.03 21.53
CA GLU A 450 2.66 -9.73 21.96
C GLU A 450 3.16 -10.67 20.85
N ASN A 451 4.50 -10.78 20.71
CA ASN A 451 5.17 -11.73 19.80
C ASN A 451 4.71 -11.60 18.34
N GLN A 452 4.44 -10.38 17.89
CA GLN A 452 4.00 -10.09 16.54
C GLN A 452 5.06 -10.52 15.52
N ILE A 453 4.68 -11.30 14.50
CA ILE A 453 5.57 -11.80 13.43
C ILE A 453 5.21 -11.25 12.06
N SER A 454 3.93 -10.98 11.79
CA SER A 454 3.40 -10.50 10.51
C SER A 454 1.97 -10.00 10.66
N GLU A 455 1.36 -9.61 9.58
CA GLU A 455 -0.04 -9.20 9.43
C GLU A 455 -0.78 -10.20 8.53
N VAL A 456 -2.11 -10.26 8.70
CA VAL A 456 -3.00 -11.02 7.82
C VAL A 456 -3.89 -10.01 7.09
N GLU A 457 -3.84 -10.01 5.75
CA GLU A 457 -4.58 -9.09 4.90
C GLU A 457 -6.02 -9.57 4.71
N ILE A 458 -6.99 -8.71 5.08
CA ILE A 458 -8.42 -8.93 4.80
C ILE A 458 -8.88 -7.84 3.82
N PRO A 459 -9.49 -8.21 2.68
CA PRO A 459 -9.96 -7.24 1.70
C PRO A 459 -10.99 -6.27 2.30
N LEU A 460 -10.83 -4.97 2.02
CA LEU A 460 -11.76 -3.91 2.41
C LEU A 460 -12.50 -3.40 1.18
N GLY A 461 -13.83 -3.42 1.21
CA GLY A 461 -14.66 -2.88 0.14
C GLY A 461 -15.75 -1.96 0.68
N VAL A 462 -16.56 -1.39 -0.22
CA VAL A 462 -17.60 -0.40 0.13
C VAL A 462 -18.97 -0.88 -0.31
N GLY A 463 -19.89 -1.00 0.65
CA GLY A 463 -21.30 -1.19 0.42
C GLY A 463 -22.01 0.13 0.12
N LEU A 464 -22.94 0.10 -0.82
CA LEU A 464 -23.65 1.28 -1.35
C LEU A 464 -25.16 1.18 -1.15
N ASN A 465 -25.85 2.28 -1.44
CA ASN A 465 -27.32 2.43 -1.44
C ASN A 465 -27.99 2.38 -0.06
N LEU A 466 -27.25 2.39 1.04
CA LEU A 466 -27.86 2.35 2.38
C LEU A 466 -28.32 3.73 2.80
N GLN A 467 -29.58 3.84 3.20
CA GLN A 467 -30.19 5.04 3.77
C GLN A 467 -30.74 4.72 5.16
N VAL A 468 -30.28 5.43 6.18
CA VAL A 468 -30.69 5.24 7.57
C VAL A 468 -31.10 6.58 8.15
N ASN A 469 -32.31 6.67 8.69
CA ASN A 469 -32.87 7.91 9.28
C ASN A 469 -32.75 9.14 8.36
N GLY A 470 -32.94 8.95 7.05
CA GLY A 470 -32.89 10.01 6.04
C GLY A 470 -31.49 10.38 5.53
N LYS A 471 -30.42 9.81 6.08
CA LYS A 471 -29.02 10.02 5.65
C LYS A 471 -28.53 8.82 4.82
N ALA A 472 -27.84 9.10 3.72
CA ALA A 472 -27.18 8.08 2.89
C ALA A 472 -25.78 7.79 3.44
N TYR A 473 -25.36 6.51 3.38
CA TYR A 473 -24.09 6.05 3.92
C TYR A 473 -23.29 5.24 2.90
N ASN A 474 -21.98 5.47 2.86
CA ASN A 474 -21.00 4.56 2.30
C ASN A 474 -20.53 3.63 3.42
N VAL A 475 -20.65 2.34 3.23
CA VAL A 475 -20.42 1.35 4.30
C VAL A 475 -19.13 0.57 4.04
N PRO A 476 -18.03 0.84 4.78
CA PRO A 476 -16.82 0.05 4.67
C PRO A 476 -17.05 -1.36 5.24
N LEU A 477 -16.65 -2.38 4.51
CA LEU A 477 -16.84 -3.78 4.89
C LEU A 477 -15.52 -4.55 4.67
N ALA A 478 -14.89 -5.03 5.75
CA ALA A 478 -13.71 -5.88 5.71
C ALA A 478 -14.13 -7.35 5.79
N THR A 479 -13.92 -8.11 4.73
CA THR A 479 -14.33 -9.51 4.65
C THR A 479 -13.57 -10.29 3.59
N GLU A 480 -13.28 -11.56 3.86
CA GLU A 480 -12.72 -12.52 2.92
C GLU A 480 -13.80 -13.27 2.11
N GLU A 481 -15.06 -13.25 2.59
CA GLU A 481 -16.15 -13.97 1.95
C GLU A 481 -16.69 -13.20 0.74
N PRO A 482 -16.70 -13.83 -0.47
CA PRO A 482 -17.30 -13.22 -1.64
C PRO A 482 -18.80 -12.97 -1.44
N SER A 483 -19.36 -11.98 -2.11
CA SER A 483 -20.78 -11.63 -2.13
C SER A 483 -21.31 -10.81 -0.95
N VAL A 484 -20.63 -10.72 0.18
CA VAL A 484 -21.11 -9.96 1.35
C VAL A 484 -21.42 -8.51 0.98
N ILE A 485 -20.48 -7.82 0.33
CA ILE A 485 -20.63 -6.41 -0.08
C ILE A 485 -21.75 -6.25 -1.12
N ALA A 486 -21.78 -7.16 -2.10
CA ALA A 486 -22.81 -7.13 -3.15
C ALA A 486 -24.21 -7.42 -2.59
N ALA A 487 -24.32 -8.39 -1.67
CA ALA A 487 -25.57 -8.73 -1.00
C ALA A 487 -26.09 -7.57 -0.15
N MET A 488 -25.21 -6.95 0.65
CA MET A 488 -25.55 -5.77 1.46
C MET A 488 -26.06 -4.62 0.57
N SER A 489 -25.32 -4.26 -0.49
CA SER A 489 -25.68 -3.16 -1.41
C SER A 489 -26.99 -3.44 -2.15
N ASN A 490 -27.25 -4.70 -2.55
CA ASN A 490 -28.50 -5.10 -3.19
C ASN A 490 -29.66 -5.12 -2.19
N GLY A 491 -29.43 -5.63 -0.98
CA GLY A 491 -30.41 -5.60 0.11
C GLY A 491 -30.82 -4.16 0.47
N ALA A 492 -29.86 -3.25 0.59
CA ALA A 492 -30.09 -1.84 0.82
C ALA A 492 -30.95 -1.18 -0.28
N LYS A 493 -30.64 -1.50 -1.55
CA LYS A 493 -31.43 -1.02 -2.70
C LYS A 493 -32.88 -1.53 -2.69
N MET A 494 -33.12 -2.76 -2.22
CA MET A 494 -34.45 -3.34 -2.09
C MET A 494 -35.22 -2.76 -0.90
N ALA A 495 -34.53 -2.63 0.24
CA ALA A 495 -35.12 -2.14 1.49
C ALA A 495 -35.55 -0.67 1.40
N GLY A 496 -34.83 0.16 0.62
CA GLY A 496 -35.02 1.61 0.63
C GLY A 496 -34.66 2.24 1.99
N PRO A 497 -35.31 3.34 2.39
CA PRO A 497 -35.05 4.00 3.67
C PRO A 497 -35.31 3.10 4.87
N ILE A 498 -34.37 3.09 5.82
CA ILE A 498 -34.44 2.35 7.07
C ILE A 498 -34.62 3.35 8.22
N THR A 499 -35.48 3.02 9.16
CA THR A 499 -35.60 3.74 10.43
C THR A 499 -34.99 2.94 11.56
N THR A 500 -34.29 3.64 12.46
CA THR A 500 -33.73 2.99 13.65
C THR A 500 -34.22 3.66 14.93
N THR A 501 -34.38 2.86 15.97
CA THR A 501 -34.62 3.31 17.35
C THR A 501 -33.58 2.67 18.26
N SER A 502 -33.01 3.44 19.18
CA SER A 502 -32.09 2.96 20.19
C SER A 502 -32.63 3.21 21.59
N GLN A 503 -32.37 2.28 22.49
CA GLN A 503 -32.56 2.51 23.93
C GLN A 503 -31.37 3.28 24.50
N GLU A 504 -31.37 3.49 25.85
CA GLU A 504 -30.18 3.98 26.54
C GLU A 504 -28.97 3.12 26.17
N ARG A 505 -27.80 3.77 25.99
CA ARG A 505 -26.54 3.07 25.68
C ARG A 505 -25.71 2.88 26.94
N LEU A 506 -25.95 1.77 27.63
CA LEU A 506 -25.25 1.43 28.87
C LEU A 506 -24.50 0.10 28.73
N LEU A 507 -23.35 0.01 29.39
CA LEU A 507 -22.62 -1.23 29.56
C LEU A 507 -22.90 -1.83 30.94
N ARG A 508 -23.06 -3.14 30.99
CA ARG A 508 -23.22 -3.91 32.19
C ARG A 508 -21.86 -4.43 32.67
N GLY A 509 -21.54 -4.19 33.95
CA GLY A 509 -20.44 -4.87 34.65
C GLY A 509 -20.96 -5.58 35.88
N GLN A 510 -20.29 -6.63 36.31
CA GLN A 510 -20.71 -7.51 37.38
C GLN A 510 -19.64 -7.57 38.45
N ILE A 511 -20.05 -7.48 39.72
CA ILE A 511 -19.26 -7.82 40.91
C ILE A 511 -19.94 -9.03 41.53
N VAL A 512 -19.25 -10.18 41.51
CA VAL A 512 -19.86 -11.45 41.92
C VAL A 512 -19.27 -11.93 43.22
N PHE A 513 -20.15 -12.14 44.21
CA PHE A 513 -19.83 -12.79 45.47
C PHE A 513 -20.10 -14.30 45.36
N MET A 514 -19.28 -15.12 46.03
CA MET A 514 -19.43 -16.56 46.08
C MET A 514 -19.58 -17.07 47.55
N ASP A 515 -20.15 -18.24 47.71
CA ASP A 515 -20.42 -18.90 49.01
C ASP A 515 -21.19 -18.03 49.99
N VAL A 516 -22.08 -17.18 49.48
CA VAL A 516 -22.80 -16.17 50.24
C VAL A 516 -23.75 -16.80 51.25
N GLN A 517 -23.57 -16.41 52.53
CA GLN A 517 -24.39 -16.95 53.59
C GLN A 517 -25.76 -16.26 53.77
N ASP A 518 -25.80 -14.95 53.55
CA ASP A 518 -27.05 -14.15 53.58
C ASP A 518 -27.14 -13.22 52.35
N PRO A 519 -27.64 -13.75 51.24
CA PRO A 519 -27.85 -12.96 50.03
C PRO A 519 -28.73 -11.73 50.22
N GLU A 520 -29.75 -11.83 51.04
CA GLU A 520 -30.71 -10.73 51.28
C GLU A 520 -30.06 -9.55 52.01
N ALA A 521 -29.15 -9.80 52.96
CA ALA A 521 -28.39 -8.75 53.64
C ALA A 521 -27.49 -7.97 52.68
N ILE A 522 -26.82 -8.64 51.72
CA ILE A 522 -26.03 -7.97 50.69
C ILE A 522 -26.91 -7.09 49.83
N LEU A 523 -28.00 -7.65 49.30
CA LEU A 523 -28.91 -6.94 48.40
C LEU A 523 -29.56 -5.71 49.09
N ALA A 524 -30.04 -5.86 50.33
CA ALA A 524 -30.61 -4.76 51.09
C ALA A 524 -29.60 -3.65 51.40
N LYS A 525 -28.35 -4.00 51.76
CA LYS A 525 -27.30 -3.01 51.95
C LYS A 525 -26.95 -2.26 50.67
N VAL A 526 -26.79 -2.96 49.55
CA VAL A 526 -26.53 -2.35 48.23
C VAL A 526 -27.66 -1.42 47.82
N GLU A 527 -28.95 -1.80 48.08
CA GLU A 527 -30.10 -0.97 47.77
C GLU A 527 -30.16 0.29 48.65
N SER A 528 -29.88 0.15 49.96
CA SER A 528 -29.92 1.29 50.88
C SER A 528 -28.78 2.28 50.69
N GLU A 529 -27.60 1.82 50.20
CA GLU A 529 -26.37 2.62 50.12
C GLU A 529 -25.98 2.98 48.65
N GLN A 530 -26.93 2.99 47.76
CA GLN A 530 -26.67 3.34 46.35
C GLN A 530 -25.91 4.66 46.18
N ALA A 531 -26.21 5.68 47.00
CA ALA A 531 -25.52 6.97 46.94
C ALA A 531 -24.01 6.84 47.18
N ALA A 532 -23.57 5.98 48.09
CA ALA A 532 -22.15 5.71 48.34
C ALA A 532 -21.50 4.99 47.15
N ILE A 533 -22.21 4.05 46.51
CA ILE A 533 -21.75 3.35 45.32
C ILE A 533 -21.57 4.33 44.16
N PHE A 534 -22.51 5.22 43.91
CA PHE A 534 -22.42 6.25 42.91
C PHE A 534 -21.27 7.23 43.17
N ALA A 535 -21.05 7.62 44.44
CA ALA A 535 -19.95 8.51 44.80
C ALA A 535 -18.59 7.86 44.48
N VAL A 536 -18.37 6.61 44.90
CA VAL A 536 -17.14 5.86 44.59
C VAL A 536 -16.94 5.64 43.12
N ALA A 537 -17.98 5.27 42.38
CA ALA A 537 -17.91 5.10 40.93
C ALA A 537 -17.49 6.40 40.22
N ASN A 538 -18.02 7.56 40.62
CA ASN A 538 -17.68 8.86 40.08
C ASN A 538 -16.26 9.30 40.44
N GLU A 539 -15.82 9.01 41.64
CA GLU A 539 -14.46 9.30 42.13
C GLU A 539 -13.40 8.43 41.47
N THR A 540 -13.74 7.16 41.19
CA THR A 540 -12.83 6.22 40.53
C THR A 540 -12.55 6.62 39.06
N TYR A 541 -13.55 7.13 38.33
CA TYR A 541 -13.36 7.52 36.92
C TYR A 541 -13.95 8.91 36.61
N PRO A 542 -13.36 10.00 37.15
CA PRO A 542 -13.94 11.35 37.04
C PRO A 542 -13.99 11.89 35.61
N SER A 543 -13.14 11.39 34.69
CA SER A 543 -13.12 11.87 33.30
C SER A 543 -14.37 11.48 32.53
N ILE A 544 -15.01 10.35 32.81
CA ILE A 544 -16.28 9.97 32.17
C ILE A 544 -17.42 10.82 32.68
N VAL A 545 -17.41 11.14 33.98
CA VAL A 545 -18.43 12.01 34.62
C VAL A 545 -18.38 13.42 34.02
N LYS A 546 -17.19 13.99 33.82
CA LYS A 546 -17.01 15.30 33.15
C LYS A 546 -17.57 15.32 31.75
N ARG A 547 -17.62 14.18 31.06
CA ARG A 547 -18.22 14.02 29.70
C ARG A 547 -19.72 13.74 29.73
N GLY A 548 -20.35 13.75 30.94
CA GLY A 548 -21.78 13.49 31.13
C GLY A 548 -22.15 12.00 31.14
N GLY A 549 -21.17 11.09 31.23
CA GLY A 549 -21.34 9.65 31.42
C GLY A 549 -21.25 9.22 32.90
N GLY A 550 -20.84 7.95 33.17
CA GLY A 550 -20.69 7.38 34.47
C GLY A 550 -21.78 6.36 34.86
N LEU A 551 -21.81 5.93 36.14
CA LEU A 551 -22.78 4.97 36.65
C LEU A 551 -24.20 5.52 36.56
N ARG A 552 -25.14 4.69 36.07
CA ARG A 552 -26.57 5.06 35.94
C ARG A 552 -27.50 4.20 36.79
N ARG A 553 -27.21 2.91 36.92
CA ARG A 553 -28.06 1.98 37.70
C ARG A 553 -27.18 0.92 38.36
N VAL A 554 -27.69 0.41 39.52
CA VAL A 554 -27.13 -0.73 40.24
C VAL A 554 -28.28 -1.74 40.45
N ILE A 555 -28.03 -3.01 40.10
CA ILE A 555 -29.04 -4.07 40.21
C ILE A 555 -28.40 -5.27 40.92
N GLY A 556 -28.99 -5.75 41.97
CA GLY A 556 -28.61 -6.99 42.63
C GLY A 556 -29.37 -8.21 42.10
N ARG A 557 -28.69 -9.33 41.95
CA ARG A 557 -29.26 -10.62 41.54
C ARG A 557 -28.76 -11.73 42.44
N ASN A 558 -29.68 -12.57 42.91
CA ASN A 558 -29.40 -13.74 43.72
C ASN A 558 -29.47 -14.99 42.85
N PHE A 559 -28.51 -15.90 43.02
CA PHE A 559 -28.47 -17.22 42.38
C PHE A 559 -28.39 -18.28 43.47
N SER A 560 -29.45 -19.06 43.59
CA SER A 560 -29.57 -20.08 44.62
C SER A 560 -28.62 -21.27 44.36
N PRO A 561 -28.24 -22.02 45.45
CA PRO A 561 -27.44 -23.24 45.28
C PRO A 561 -28.02 -24.27 44.30
N ALA A 562 -29.34 -24.28 44.11
CA ALA A 562 -30.03 -25.18 43.20
C ALA A 562 -29.79 -24.86 41.72
N GLU A 563 -29.31 -23.65 41.42
CA GLU A 563 -28.97 -23.21 40.06
C GLU A 563 -27.50 -23.48 39.69
N SER A 564 -26.71 -23.94 40.66
CA SER A 564 -25.27 -24.21 40.52
C SER A 564 -24.96 -25.69 40.60
N ASP A 565 -24.18 -26.23 39.69
CA ASP A 565 -23.68 -27.61 39.72
C ASP A 565 -22.77 -27.86 40.98
N LEU A 566 -22.20 -26.81 41.57
CA LEU A 566 -21.36 -26.86 42.76
C LEU A 566 -22.17 -26.70 44.07
N ALA A 567 -23.49 -26.53 43.95
CA ALA A 567 -24.38 -26.20 45.08
C ALA A 567 -23.94 -24.94 45.86
N THR A 568 -23.40 -23.95 45.16
CA THR A 568 -22.87 -22.69 45.69
C THR A 568 -23.86 -21.56 45.51
N ALA A 569 -24.10 -20.73 46.52
CA ALA A 569 -24.86 -19.49 46.44
C ALA A 569 -24.00 -18.37 45.86
N TYR A 570 -24.53 -17.66 44.87
CA TYR A 570 -23.85 -16.46 44.32
C TYR A 570 -24.75 -15.23 44.40
N VAL A 571 -24.14 -14.07 44.63
CA VAL A 571 -24.79 -12.77 44.45
C VAL A 571 -24.03 -11.95 43.44
N SER A 572 -24.72 -11.44 42.41
CA SER A 572 -24.14 -10.53 41.44
C SER A 572 -24.69 -9.13 41.63
N ILE A 573 -23.82 -8.15 41.85
CA ILE A 573 -24.18 -6.73 41.81
C ILE A 573 -23.75 -6.18 40.45
N ASP A 574 -24.72 -5.86 39.65
CA ASP A 574 -24.56 -5.40 38.25
C ASP A 574 -24.59 -3.87 38.22
N LEU A 575 -23.56 -3.26 37.66
CA LEU A 575 -23.41 -1.83 37.47
C LEU A 575 -23.67 -1.50 36.00
N MET A 576 -24.60 -0.55 35.72
CA MET A 576 -24.91 -0.05 34.37
C MET A 576 -24.24 1.30 34.17
N VAL A 577 -23.25 1.34 33.26
CA VAL A 577 -22.39 2.51 33.06
C VAL A 577 -22.57 3.10 31.68
N ASP A 578 -22.83 4.43 31.62
CA ASP A 578 -22.83 5.22 30.39
C ASP A 578 -21.39 5.62 30.04
N VAL A 579 -20.86 5.02 29.00
CA VAL A 579 -19.47 5.22 28.52
C VAL A 579 -19.38 6.21 27.35
N LYS A 580 -20.47 6.85 26.97
CA LYS A 580 -20.59 7.76 25.82
C LYS A 580 -20.12 7.07 24.52
N ASP A 581 -19.30 7.71 23.71
CA ASP A 581 -18.84 7.19 22.42
C ASP A 581 -17.64 6.25 22.51
N ALA A 582 -17.19 5.91 23.74
CA ALA A 582 -16.13 4.95 23.94
C ALA A 582 -16.64 3.50 23.94
N MET A 583 -15.76 2.53 23.63
CA MET A 583 -16.05 1.10 23.82
C MET A 583 -16.29 0.77 25.31
N GLY A 584 -15.53 1.41 26.20
CA GLY A 584 -15.83 1.47 27.63
C GLY A 584 -15.31 0.33 28.50
N ALA A 585 -14.64 -0.71 27.95
CA ALA A 585 -14.17 -1.85 28.75
C ALA A 585 -13.27 -1.44 29.92
N ASN A 586 -12.25 -0.61 29.67
CA ASN A 586 -11.38 -0.12 30.76
C ASN A 586 -12.11 0.81 31.73
N ILE A 587 -13.06 1.62 31.23
CA ILE A 587 -13.84 2.53 32.08
C ILE A 587 -14.68 1.75 33.08
N ILE A 588 -15.42 0.75 32.59
CA ILE A 588 -16.30 -0.03 33.44
C ILE A 588 -15.52 -0.92 34.41
N ASN A 589 -14.43 -1.57 33.93
CA ASN A 589 -13.62 -2.42 34.81
C ASN A 589 -12.97 -1.61 35.96
N SER A 590 -12.45 -0.42 35.69
CA SER A 590 -11.94 0.47 36.72
C SER A 590 -13.03 0.85 37.75
N ILE A 591 -14.24 1.21 37.27
CA ILE A 591 -15.37 1.51 38.16
C ILE A 591 -15.75 0.30 39.01
N LEU A 592 -15.81 -0.90 38.41
CA LEU A 592 -16.10 -2.13 39.10
C LEU A 592 -15.06 -2.44 40.19
N GLU A 593 -13.78 -2.28 39.88
CA GLU A 593 -12.70 -2.50 40.86
C GLU A 593 -12.80 -1.52 42.05
N GLY A 594 -13.05 -0.22 41.76
CA GLY A 594 -13.24 0.77 42.84
C GLY A 594 -14.46 0.49 43.72
N VAL A 595 -15.56 0.05 43.12
CA VAL A 595 -16.77 -0.33 43.88
C VAL A 595 -16.56 -1.66 44.62
N ALA A 596 -15.82 -2.61 44.04
CA ALA A 596 -15.49 -3.86 44.74
C ALA A 596 -14.65 -3.62 46.00
N GLU A 597 -13.74 -2.64 46.03
CA GLU A 597 -13.01 -2.23 47.22
C GLU A 597 -13.95 -1.65 48.30
N LEU A 598 -15.03 -0.93 47.92
CA LEU A 598 -16.06 -0.48 48.82
C LEU A 598 -16.82 -1.69 49.40
N PHE A 599 -17.18 -2.66 48.57
CA PHE A 599 -17.88 -3.86 49.00
C PHE A 599 -17.04 -4.75 49.95
N ARG A 600 -15.74 -4.90 49.74
CA ARG A 600 -14.83 -5.60 50.68
C ARG A 600 -14.82 -4.95 52.06
N LYS A 601 -15.01 -3.63 52.16
CA LYS A 601 -15.14 -2.94 53.46
C LYS A 601 -16.51 -3.15 54.12
N TRP A 602 -17.57 -3.29 53.30
CA TRP A 602 -18.92 -3.50 53.81
C TRP A 602 -19.18 -4.95 54.23
N PHE A 603 -18.55 -5.89 53.51
CA PHE A 603 -18.77 -7.33 53.69
C PHE A 603 -17.39 -8.04 53.83
N PRO A 604 -16.67 -7.82 54.95
CA PRO A 604 -15.31 -8.35 55.10
C PRO A 604 -15.26 -9.88 55.22
N GLU A 605 -16.38 -10.54 55.55
CA GLU A 605 -16.51 -12.00 55.63
C GLU A 605 -16.94 -12.67 54.34
N GLU A 606 -17.35 -11.88 53.32
CA GLU A 606 -17.84 -12.39 52.05
C GLU A 606 -16.75 -12.31 50.98
N GLU A 607 -16.64 -13.35 50.16
CA GLU A 607 -15.64 -13.42 49.11
C GLU A 607 -16.17 -12.87 47.78
N ILE A 608 -15.48 -11.86 47.22
CA ILE A 608 -15.72 -11.40 45.85
C ILE A 608 -14.90 -12.27 44.90
N LEU A 609 -15.58 -13.10 44.11
CA LEU A 609 -14.98 -14.01 43.13
C LEU A 609 -14.30 -13.27 41.98
N PHE A 610 -15.00 -12.29 41.41
CA PHE A 610 -14.47 -11.40 40.37
C PHE A 610 -15.31 -10.13 40.17
N SER A 611 -14.71 -9.15 39.48
CA SER A 611 -15.39 -7.95 38.99
C SER A 611 -15.01 -7.70 37.56
N ILE A 612 -15.96 -7.80 36.58
CA ILE A 612 -15.70 -7.72 35.14
C ILE A 612 -16.91 -7.25 34.33
N LEU A 613 -16.70 -6.62 33.21
CA LEU A 613 -17.75 -6.27 32.27
C LEU A 613 -18.44 -7.52 31.67
N SER A 614 -19.70 -7.36 31.27
CA SER A 614 -20.45 -8.36 30.50
C SER A 614 -20.51 -7.91 29.02
N ASN A 615 -20.20 -8.83 28.09
CA ASN A 615 -20.37 -8.59 26.66
C ASN A 615 -21.84 -8.75 26.21
N LEU A 616 -22.75 -9.33 27.02
CA LEU A 616 -24.17 -9.38 26.69
C LEU A 616 -24.81 -7.99 26.94
N ALA A 617 -24.74 -7.12 25.93
CA ALA A 617 -25.07 -5.70 26.04
C ALA A 617 -26.57 -5.41 25.87
N THR A 618 -27.42 -6.06 26.68
CA THR A 618 -28.88 -5.89 26.63
C THR A 618 -29.38 -4.48 26.95
N GLU A 619 -28.55 -3.63 27.52
CA GLU A 619 -28.79 -2.22 27.80
C GLU A 619 -28.35 -1.29 26.69
N SER A 620 -27.91 -1.85 25.53
CA SER A 620 -27.48 -1.13 24.32
C SER A 620 -28.18 -1.66 23.09
N LEU A 621 -29.50 -1.88 23.17
CA LEU A 621 -30.29 -2.43 22.06
C LEU A 621 -30.58 -1.35 20.99
N VAL A 622 -30.36 -1.74 19.74
CA VAL A 622 -30.73 -0.95 18.56
C VAL A 622 -31.65 -1.78 17.69
N THR A 623 -32.78 -1.20 17.33
CA THR A 623 -33.74 -1.82 16.41
C THR A 623 -33.74 -1.07 15.09
N ALA A 624 -33.51 -1.77 13.98
CA ALA A 624 -33.67 -1.26 12.62
C ALA A 624 -34.91 -1.86 11.95
N THR A 625 -35.65 -1.05 11.21
CA THR A 625 -36.91 -1.43 10.53
C THR A 625 -36.92 -0.92 9.09
N CYS A 626 -37.36 -1.74 8.16
CA CYS A 626 -37.54 -1.39 6.75
C CYS A 626 -38.93 -1.81 6.25
N SER A 627 -39.37 -1.14 5.17
CA SER A 627 -40.65 -1.41 4.51
C SER A 627 -40.43 -1.56 3.01
N VAL A 628 -40.53 -2.79 2.50
CA VAL A 628 -40.13 -3.18 1.13
C VAL A 628 -41.37 -3.40 0.26
N PRO A 629 -41.54 -2.62 -0.81
CA PRO A 629 -42.62 -2.90 -1.79
C PRO A 629 -42.36 -4.22 -2.52
N PHE A 630 -43.42 -4.95 -2.87
CA PHE A 630 -43.29 -6.26 -3.51
C PHE A 630 -42.58 -6.22 -4.87
N ASP A 631 -42.72 -5.13 -5.63
CA ASP A 631 -42.06 -4.94 -6.93
C ASP A 631 -40.53 -4.89 -6.81
N LYS A 632 -40.00 -4.54 -5.65
CA LYS A 632 -38.54 -4.54 -5.37
C LYS A 632 -37.98 -5.95 -5.10
N LEU A 633 -38.84 -6.91 -4.73
CA LEU A 633 -38.44 -8.29 -4.42
C LEU A 633 -38.30 -9.17 -5.68
N SER A 634 -38.99 -8.84 -6.76
CA SER A 634 -38.96 -9.63 -8.00
C SER A 634 -39.17 -8.77 -9.24
N LYS A 635 -38.38 -9.07 -10.29
CA LYS A 635 -38.51 -8.45 -11.63
C LYS A 635 -39.58 -9.14 -12.51
N THR A 636 -40.02 -10.35 -12.13
CA THR A 636 -40.96 -11.18 -12.90
C THR A 636 -42.41 -11.05 -12.44
N GLY A 637 -42.71 -10.12 -11.56
CA GLY A 637 -44.08 -9.84 -11.11
C GLY A 637 -44.60 -10.72 -9.96
N ASN A 638 -43.81 -11.71 -9.48
CA ASN A 638 -44.18 -12.61 -8.38
C ASN A 638 -43.71 -12.13 -6.99
N GLY A 639 -43.53 -10.79 -6.80
CA GLY A 639 -42.95 -10.21 -5.58
C GLY A 639 -43.72 -10.55 -4.30
N ARG A 640 -45.07 -10.64 -4.36
CA ARG A 640 -45.90 -11.06 -3.21
C ARG A 640 -45.57 -12.50 -2.76
N GLN A 641 -45.44 -13.43 -3.69
CA GLN A 641 -45.09 -14.83 -3.40
C GLN A 641 -43.69 -14.94 -2.78
N VAL A 642 -42.73 -14.12 -3.27
CA VAL A 642 -41.38 -14.01 -2.68
C VAL A 642 -41.47 -13.50 -1.25
N ALA A 643 -42.26 -12.46 -0.98
CA ALA A 643 -42.48 -11.93 0.35
C ALA A 643 -43.03 -12.96 1.33
N GLU A 644 -44.07 -13.73 0.91
CA GLU A 644 -44.64 -14.81 1.69
C GLU A 644 -43.61 -15.87 2.06
N LYS A 645 -42.79 -16.30 1.10
CA LYS A 645 -41.69 -17.25 1.35
C LYS A 645 -40.63 -16.70 2.28
N ILE A 646 -40.30 -15.39 2.23
CA ILE A 646 -39.35 -14.75 3.15
C ILE A 646 -39.92 -14.82 4.59
N VAL A 647 -41.19 -14.52 4.77
CA VAL A 647 -41.84 -14.59 6.09
C VAL A 647 -41.75 -16.01 6.65
N HIS A 648 -42.10 -17.02 5.85
CA HIS A 648 -41.98 -18.44 6.26
C HIS A 648 -40.54 -18.86 6.60
N ALA A 649 -39.57 -18.43 5.78
CA ALA A 649 -38.18 -18.77 6.01
C ALA A 649 -37.60 -18.11 7.30
N ALA A 650 -38.05 -16.91 7.63
CA ALA A 650 -37.72 -16.24 8.88
C ALA A 650 -38.41 -16.87 10.09
N ASP A 651 -39.69 -17.26 9.93
CA ASP A 651 -40.44 -17.92 11.00
C ASP A 651 -39.83 -19.29 11.30
N PHE A 652 -39.46 -20.05 10.31
CA PHE A 652 -38.76 -21.32 10.50
C PHE A 652 -37.44 -21.14 11.30
N ALA A 653 -36.70 -20.03 11.07
CA ALA A 653 -35.51 -19.71 11.86
C ALA A 653 -35.80 -19.34 13.33
N LYS A 654 -37.06 -19.08 13.70
CA LYS A 654 -37.43 -18.89 15.13
C LYS A 654 -37.68 -20.21 15.85
N ILE A 655 -38.04 -21.27 15.13
CA ILE A 655 -38.43 -22.56 15.73
C ILE A 655 -37.33 -23.62 15.61
N ASP A 656 -36.47 -23.56 14.58
CA ASP A 656 -35.39 -24.52 14.34
C ASP A 656 -34.02 -23.91 14.67
N PRO A 657 -33.25 -24.40 15.67
CA PRO A 657 -31.95 -23.86 16.06
C PRO A 657 -30.87 -24.04 14.99
N TYR A 658 -30.93 -25.10 14.18
CA TYR A 658 -29.97 -25.29 13.06
C TYR A 658 -30.15 -24.23 11.98
N ARG A 659 -31.40 -23.94 11.63
CA ARG A 659 -31.68 -22.85 10.70
C ARG A 659 -31.37 -21.49 11.31
N ALA A 660 -31.67 -21.27 12.59
CA ALA A 660 -31.34 -20.05 13.30
C ALA A 660 -29.83 -19.73 13.27
N ALA A 661 -28.98 -20.70 13.52
CA ALA A 661 -27.53 -20.53 13.47
C ALA A 661 -27.05 -20.04 12.09
N THR A 662 -27.54 -20.68 11.01
CA THR A 662 -27.20 -20.28 9.63
C THR A 662 -27.82 -18.93 9.23
N HIS A 663 -29.04 -18.67 9.69
CA HIS A 663 -29.73 -17.39 9.46
C HIS A 663 -28.96 -16.23 10.10
N ASN A 664 -28.54 -16.40 11.34
CA ASN A 664 -27.78 -15.40 12.10
C ASN A 664 -26.35 -15.24 11.54
N LYS A 665 -25.66 -16.32 11.12
CA LYS A 665 -24.36 -16.21 10.42
C LYS A 665 -24.47 -15.32 9.19
N GLY A 666 -25.54 -15.46 8.41
CA GLY A 666 -25.80 -14.59 7.25
C GLY A 666 -25.98 -13.11 7.61
N ILE A 667 -26.58 -12.80 8.78
CA ILE A 667 -26.67 -11.44 9.33
C ILE A 667 -25.28 -10.94 9.73
N MET A 668 -24.57 -11.78 10.48
CA MET A 668 -23.26 -11.44 11.06
C MET A 668 -22.19 -11.20 9.98
N ASN A 669 -22.29 -11.79 8.79
CA ASN A 669 -21.42 -11.50 7.65
C ASN A 669 -21.31 -9.99 7.40
N GLY A 670 -22.40 -9.26 7.38
CA GLY A 670 -22.41 -7.81 7.20
C GLY A 670 -22.04 -7.05 8.47
N VAL A 671 -22.57 -7.48 9.62
CA VAL A 671 -22.30 -6.84 10.92
C VAL A 671 -20.81 -6.91 11.24
N GLU A 672 -20.22 -8.09 11.25
CA GLU A 672 -18.80 -8.30 11.59
C GLU A 672 -17.86 -7.60 10.59
N ALA A 673 -18.21 -7.60 9.29
CA ALA A 673 -17.44 -6.91 8.27
C ALA A 673 -17.35 -5.38 8.53
N LEU A 674 -18.43 -4.73 8.97
CA LEU A 674 -18.42 -3.32 9.33
C LEU A 674 -17.70 -3.07 10.67
N ILE A 675 -17.92 -3.92 11.65
CA ILE A 675 -17.25 -3.85 12.97
C ILE A 675 -15.72 -3.97 12.81
N LEU A 676 -15.25 -4.92 12.00
CA LEU A 676 -13.83 -5.13 11.72
C LEU A 676 -13.25 -3.92 10.97
N ALA A 677 -13.93 -3.43 9.92
CA ALA A 677 -13.50 -2.29 9.13
C ALA A 677 -13.30 -1.02 9.98
N THR A 678 -14.11 -0.83 11.02
CA THR A 678 -14.09 0.35 11.90
C THR A 678 -13.23 0.15 13.17
N GLY A 679 -12.49 -0.97 13.29
CA GLY A 679 -11.61 -1.25 14.42
C GLY A 679 -12.32 -1.51 15.74
N ASN A 680 -13.61 -1.87 15.71
CA ASN A 680 -14.38 -2.29 16.86
C ASN A 680 -14.17 -3.78 17.16
N ASP A 681 -14.54 -4.23 18.36
CA ASP A 681 -14.35 -5.61 18.80
C ASP A 681 -15.41 -6.55 18.21
N THR A 682 -15.02 -7.28 17.16
CA THR A 682 -15.89 -8.27 16.49
C THR A 682 -16.31 -9.40 17.40
N ARG A 683 -15.44 -9.84 18.33
CA ARG A 683 -15.73 -10.96 19.23
C ARG A 683 -16.77 -10.56 20.29
N ALA A 684 -16.66 -9.34 20.83
CA ALA A 684 -17.64 -8.81 21.77
C ALA A 684 -19.02 -8.67 21.13
N VAL A 685 -19.10 -8.12 19.92
CA VAL A 685 -20.36 -7.93 19.17
C VAL A 685 -20.96 -9.29 18.77
N SER A 686 -20.14 -10.22 18.31
CA SER A 686 -20.60 -11.57 17.94
C SER A 686 -21.15 -12.33 19.16
N ALA A 687 -20.42 -12.31 20.29
CA ALA A 687 -20.88 -12.91 21.55
C ALA A 687 -22.21 -12.29 22.03
N ALA A 688 -22.33 -10.96 21.97
CA ALA A 688 -23.56 -10.25 22.32
C ALA A 688 -24.76 -10.66 21.45
N CYS A 689 -24.59 -10.66 20.13
CA CYS A 689 -25.64 -10.99 19.19
C CYS A 689 -26.10 -12.45 19.31
N HIS A 690 -25.16 -13.41 19.43
CA HIS A 690 -25.49 -14.82 19.62
C HIS A 690 -26.10 -15.11 21.00
N GLY A 691 -25.59 -14.48 22.07
CA GLY A 691 -26.20 -14.54 23.39
C GLY A 691 -27.63 -13.99 23.40
N TYR A 692 -27.85 -12.87 22.70
CA TYR A 692 -29.19 -12.28 22.57
C TYR A 692 -30.14 -13.17 21.71
N ALA A 693 -29.63 -13.84 20.70
CA ALA A 693 -30.40 -14.80 19.90
C ALA A 693 -30.88 -16.00 20.73
N ALA A 694 -30.16 -16.35 21.80
CA ALA A 694 -30.49 -17.46 22.70
C ALA A 694 -31.20 -17.03 24.03
N ARG A 695 -31.59 -15.73 24.16
CA ARG A 695 -32.15 -15.17 25.40
C ARG A 695 -33.41 -15.88 25.96
N ASN A 696 -34.11 -16.62 25.12
CA ASN A 696 -35.33 -17.37 25.50
C ASN A 696 -35.03 -18.87 25.72
N GLY A 697 -33.81 -19.26 26.04
CA GLY A 697 -33.39 -20.61 26.33
C GLY A 697 -33.08 -21.46 25.07
N ARG A 698 -33.27 -20.92 23.85
CA ARG A 698 -32.89 -21.59 22.61
C ARG A 698 -32.45 -20.57 21.54
N MET A 699 -31.59 -20.98 20.64
CA MET A 699 -31.16 -20.17 19.49
C MET A 699 -32.34 -19.86 18.56
N GLN A 700 -32.55 -18.57 18.25
CA GLN A 700 -33.60 -18.06 17.35
C GLN A 700 -33.00 -17.07 16.32
N GLY A 701 -33.69 -16.89 15.19
CA GLY A 701 -33.34 -15.85 14.22
C GLY A 701 -33.45 -14.43 14.82
N LEU A 702 -32.48 -13.58 14.53
CA LEU A 702 -32.41 -12.19 15.03
C LEU A 702 -33.36 -11.24 14.30
N THR A 703 -33.89 -11.63 13.13
CA THR A 703 -34.83 -10.81 12.34
C THR A 703 -36.27 -11.29 12.45
N SER A 704 -37.20 -10.37 12.21
CA SER A 704 -38.63 -10.64 12.08
C SER A 704 -39.12 -10.01 10.79
N TRP A 705 -39.93 -10.78 10.03
CA TRP A 705 -40.51 -10.37 8.77
C TRP A 705 -42.02 -10.60 8.78
N ALA A 706 -42.78 -9.65 8.28
CA ALA A 706 -44.27 -9.74 8.21
C ALA A 706 -44.75 -9.00 6.96
N ILE A 707 -45.92 -9.43 6.45
CA ILE A 707 -46.63 -8.71 5.39
C ILE A 707 -47.67 -7.80 6.02
N VAL A 708 -47.60 -6.51 5.68
CA VAL A 708 -48.61 -5.52 6.06
C VAL A 708 -49.08 -4.84 4.76
N GLU A 709 -50.34 -5.01 4.45
CA GLU A 709 -50.92 -4.52 3.19
C GLU A 709 -50.19 -5.08 1.94
N ASP A 710 -49.55 -4.23 1.16
CA ASP A 710 -48.81 -4.54 -0.06
C ASP A 710 -47.29 -4.50 0.14
N ARG A 711 -46.82 -4.53 1.39
CA ARG A 711 -45.41 -4.38 1.72
C ARG A 711 -44.89 -5.48 2.65
N LEU A 712 -43.62 -5.81 2.48
CA LEU A 712 -42.88 -6.65 3.41
C LEU A 712 -42.16 -5.78 4.44
N ILE A 713 -42.55 -5.93 5.70
CA ILE A 713 -41.95 -5.20 6.83
C ILE A 713 -40.91 -6.11 7.49
N GLY A 714 -39.70 -5.60 7.62
CA GLY A 714 -38.60 -6.29 8.29
C GLY A 714 -38.08 -5.52 9.50
N SER A 715 -37.71 -6.23 10.55
CA SER A 715 -37.05 -5.65 11.71
C SER A 715 -35.93 -6.54 12.24
N ILE A 716 -34.91 -5.91 12.83
CA ILE A 716 -33.84 -6.56 13.57
C ILE A 716 -33.55 -5.79 14.84
N THR A 717 -33.27 -6.51 15.94
CA THR A 717 -32.79 -5.89 17.18
C THR A 717 -31.46 -6.53 17.57
N LEU A 718 -30.44 -5.69 17.76
CA LEU A 718 -29.08 -6.12 18.10
C LEU A 718 -28.58 -5.39 19.36
N PRO A 719 -27.87 -6.09 20.26
CA PRO A 719 -27.13 -5.52 21.38
C PRO A 719 -25.76 -5.04 20.91
N LEU A 720 -25.57 -3.71 20.78
CA LEU A 720 -24.40 -3.12 20.13
C LEU A 720 -23.64 -2.17 21.06
N ALA A 721 -22.66 -2.71 21.77
CA ALA A 721 -21.70 -1.96 22.58
C ALA A 721 -20.44 -1.64 21.76
N ILE A 722 -20.55 -0.67 20.86
CA ILE A 722 -19.50 -0.27 19.91
C ILE A 722 -19.06 1.18 20.11
N ALA A 723 -17.99 1.62 19.47
CA ALA A 723 -17.36 2.92 19.72
C ALA A 723 -17.00 3.66 18.43
N THR A 724 -16.96 4.98 18.54
CA THR A 724 -16.33 5.86 17.53
C THR A 724 -15.02 6.47 18.04
N VAL A 725 -14.70 6.29 19.33
CA VAL A 725 -13.48 6.84 19.94
C VAL A 725 -12.78 5.80 20.84
N GLY A 726 -11.44 5.81 20.80
CA GLY A 726 -10.59 4.95 21.66
C GLY A 726 -10.27 3.58 21.06
N GLY A 727 -9.47 2.78 21.79
CA GLY A 727 -9.06 1.43 21.39
C GLY A 727 -8.35 1.36 20.05
N ALA A 728 -8.51 0.23 19.34
CA ALA A 728 -7.89 -0.04 18.04
C ALA A 728 -8.32 0.97 16.96
N THR A 729 -9.52 1.56 17.07
CA THR A 729 -10.02 2.60 16.16
C THR A 729 -9.06 3.81 16.08
N LYS A 730 -8.38 4.18 17.18
CA LYS A 730 -7.39 5.28 17.18
C LYS A 730 -5.99 4.86 16.71
N ILE A 731 -5.67 3.58 16.76
CA ILE A 731 -4.32 3.07 16.50
C ILE A 731 -4.16 2.63 15.05
N LEU A 732 -5.23 2.07 14.45
CA LEU A 732 -5.21 1.54 13.09
C LEU A 732 -5.62 2.61 12.08
N PRO A 733 -4.71 3.11 11.20
CA PRO A 733 -5.01 4.19 10.26
C PRO A 733 -6.16 3.85 9.30
N LYS A 734 -6.23 2.61 8.79
CA LYS A 734 -7.32 2.16 7.90
C LYS A 734 -8.67 2.09 8.62
N ALA A 735 -8.69 1.76 9.90
CA ALA A 735 -9.94 1.80 10.69
C ALA A 735 -10.43 3.23 10.91
N GLN A 736 -9.52 4.19 11.13
CA GLN A 736 -9.86 5.62 11.19
C GLN A 736 -10.44 6.12 9.87
N ALA A 737 -9.77 5.83 8.75
CA ALA A 737 -10.24 6.21 7.42
C ALA A 737 -11.58 5.53 7.06
N ALA A 738 -11.76 4.26 7.44
CA ALA A 738 -13.02 3.54 7.24
C ALA A 738 -14.16 4.13 8.10
N LEU A 739 -13.88 4.51 9.35
CA LEU A 739 -14.88 5.19 10.18
C LEU A 739 -15.26 6.56 9.60
N ALA A 740 -14.29 7.34 9.13
CA ALA A 740 -14.51 8.61 8.45
C ALA A 740 -15.35 8.44 7.17
N LEU A 741 -15.08 7.39 6.35
CA LEU A 741 -15.87 7.07 5.16
C LEU A 741 -17.37 6.87 5.45
N THR A 742 -17.72 6.39 6.65
CA THR A 742 -19.13 6.26 7.04
C THR A 742 -19.81 7.61 7.25
N GLY A 743 -19.08 8.64 7.64
CA GLY A 743 -19.63 9.95 8.01
C GLY A 743 -20.47 9.91 9.28
N VAL A 744 -20.29 8.91 10.18
CA VAL A 744 -20.95 8.86 11.50
C VAL A 744 -20.18 9.71 12.51
N GLU A 745 -20.92 10.39 13.37
CA GLU A 745 -20.36 11.27 14.40
C GLU A 745 -20.36 10.64 15.80
N THR A 746 -21.32 9.76 16.07
CA THR A 746 -21.52 9.16 17.40
C THR A 746 -21.58 7.64 17.34
N ALA A 747 -21.29 6.99 18.49
CA ALA A 747 -21.41 5.55 18.61
C ALA A 747 -22.86 5.05 18.44
N SER A 748 -23.84 5.87 18.78
CA SER A 748 -25.27 5.56 18.55
C SER A 748 -25.62 5.56 17.07
N GLU A 749 -25.07 6.50 16.31
CA GLU A 749 -25.23 6.55 14.84
C GLU A 749 -24.55 5.34 14.16
N LEU A 750 -23.34 4.98 14.61
CA LEU A 750 -22.65 3.79 14.13
C LEU A 750 -23.46 2.52 14.46
N ALA A 751 -24.03 2.40 15.64
CA ALA A 751 -24.85 1.25 16.03
C ALA A 751 -26.14 1.15 15.18
N SER A 752 -26.74 2.28 14.83
CA SER A 752 -27.86 2.37 13.89
C SER A 752 -27.47 1.87 12.50
N LEU A 753 -26.26 2.25 12.04
CA LEU A 753 -25.70 1.80 10.75
C LEU A 753 -25.47 0.29 10.76
N VAL A 754 -24.85 -0.26 11.82
CA VAL A 754 -24.55 -1.71 11.97
C VAL A 754 -25.84 -2.55 11.99
N ALA A 755 -26.86 -2.13 12.76
CA ALA A 755 -28.15 -2.83 12.79
C ALA A 755 -28.83 -2.83 11.40
N SER A 756 -28.76 -1.70 10.68
CA SER A 756 -29.30 -1.57 9.34
C SER A 756 -28.57 -2.46 8.33
N VAL A 757 -27.23 -2.58 8.42
CA VAL A 757 -26.42 -3.52 7.62
C VAL A 757 -26.88 -4.96 7.87
N GLY A 758 -27.05 -5.36 9.13
CA GLY A 758 -27.53 -6.70 9.47
C GLY A 758 -28.90 -7.01 8.87
N LEU A 759 -29.82 -6.05 8.88
CA LEU A 759 -31.17 -6.18 8.31
C LEU A 759 -31.15 -6.38 6.79
N VAL A 760 -30.41 -5.54 6.06
CA VAL A 760 -30.36 -5.63 4.59
C VAL A 760 -29.54 -6.83 4.11
N GLN A 761 -28.53 -7.26 4.87
CA GLN A 761 -27.79 -8.48 4.62
C GLN A 761 -28.72 -9.70 4.69
N ASN A 762 -29.57 -9.74 5.71
CA ASN A 762 -30.57 -10.80 5.86
C ASN A 762 -31.64 -10.79 4.76
N LEU A 763 -32.14 -9.61 4.38
CA LEU A 763 -33.11 -9.46 3.27
C LEU A 763 -32.56 -10.05 1.98
N ALA A 764 -31.30 -9.70 1.64
CA ALA A 764 -30.66 -10.20 0.42
C ALA A 764 -30.50 -11.72 0.44
N ALA A 765 -30.06 -12.27 1.58
CA ALA A 765 -29.88 -13.72 1.77
C ALA A 765 -31.21 -14.48 1.70
N LEU A 766 -32.24 -14.01 2.39
CA LEU A 766 -33.56 -14.64 2.36
C LEU A 766 -34.19 -14.58 0.96
N ARG A 767 -34.14 -13.42 0.31
CA ARG A 767 -34.65 -13.27 -1.06
C ARG A 767 -33.94 -14.25 -2.03
N ALA A 768 -32.62 -14.36 -1.97
CA ALA A 768 -31.88 -15.31 -2.80
C ALA A 768 -32.26 -16.77 -2.49
N LEU A 769 -32.39 -17.12 -1.21
CA LEU A 769 -32.72 -18.46 -0.74
C LEU A 769 -34.09 -18.96 -1.29
N VAL A 770 -35.09 -18.05 -1.27
CA VAL A 770 -36.49 -18.43 -1.61
C VAL A 770 -36.84 -18.23 -3.09
N SER A 771 -35.92 -17.67 -3.91
CA SER A 771 -36.15 -17.41 -5.34
C SER A 771 -35.22 -18.22 -6.25
N GLU A 772 -34.03 -17.76 -6.50
CA GLU A 772 -33.08 -18.34 -7.47
C GLU A 772 -32.19 -19.44 -6.88
N GLY A 773 -32.15 -19.51 -5.54
CA GLY A 773 -31.23 -20.37 -4.79
C GLY A 773 -29.85 -19.74 -4.64
N ILE A 774 -29.19 -20.01 -3.51
CA ILE A 774 -27.91 -19.40 -3.16
C ILE A 774 -26.80 -19.76 -4.15
N GLN A 775 -26.81 -21.00 -4.69
CA GLN A 775 -25.74 -21.44 -5.60
C GLN A 775 -25.70 -20.68 -6.93
N GLN A 776 -26.84 -20.34 -7.54
CA GLN A 776 -26.85 -19.60 -8.82
C GLN A 776 -26.32 -18.16 -8.67
N GLY A 777 -26.62 -17.50 -7.56
CA GLY A 777 -26.10 -16.14 -7.25
C GLY A 777 -24.59 -16.15 -7.00
N HIS A 778 -24.05 -17.20 -6.36
CA HIS A 778 -22.63 -17.33 -6.02
C HIS A 778 -21.75 -17.85 -7.16
N MET A 779 -22.31 -18.56 -8.15
CA MET A 779 -21.56 -19.17 -9.25
C MET A 779 -20.68 -18.19 -10.04
N SER A 780 -21.11 -16.95 -10.22
CA SER A 780 -20.34 -15.98 -11.00
C SER A 780 -19.08 -15.49 -10.27
N MET A 781 -19.10 -15.44 -8.94
CA MET A 781 -17.94 -15.00 -8.13
C MET A 781 -17.04 -16.18 -7.77
N GLN A 782 -17.62 -17.36 -7.50
CA GLN A 782 -16.84 -18.60 -7.36
C GLN A 782 -16.05 -18.93 -8.62
N ALA A 783 -16.59 -18.65 -9.81
CA ALA A 783 -15.90 -18.85 -11.07
C ALA A 783 -14.62 -17.99 -11.18
N ARG A 784 -14.65 -16.74 -10.70
CA ARG A 784 -13.45 -15.87 -10.65
C ARG A 784 -12.43 -16.33 -9.63
N SER A 785 -12.87 -16.65 -8.40
CA SER A 785 -12.00 -17.18 -7.35
C SER A 785 -11.34 -18.49 -7.79
N LEU A 786 -12.10 -19.37 -8.45
CA LEU A 786 -11.59 -20.61 -8.98
C LEU A 786 -10.60 -20.37 -10.13
N ALA A 787 -10.86 -19.40 -11.01
CA ALA A 787 -9.94 -19.02 -12.07
C ALA A 787 -8.59 -18.54 -11.50
N ILE A 788 -8.63 -17.70 -10.47
CA ILE A 788 -7.43 -17.22 -9.77
C ILE A 788 -6.69 -18.38 -9.09
N SER A 789 -7.41 -19.28 -8.42
CA SER A 789 -6.80 -20.40 -7.68
C SER A 789 -6.06 -21.41 -8.58
N VAL A 790 -6.41 -21.49 -9.86
CA VAL A 790 -5.71 -22.33 -10.85
C VAL A 790 -4.64 -21.56 -11.64
N GLY A 791 -4.38 -20.29 -11.29
CA GLY A 791 -3.29 -19.49 -11.85
C GLY A 791 -3.64 -18.70 -13.11
N ALA A 792 -4.92 -18.37 -13.34
CA ALA A 792 -5.32 -17.40 -14.38
C ALA A 792 -4.92 -15.97 -13.98
N LYS A 793 -4.46 -15.17 -14.95
CA LYS A 793 -3.98 -13.79 -14.72
C LYS A 793 -4.64 -12.82 -15.73
N GLY A 794 -4.79 -11.56 -15.31
CA GLY A 794 -5.28 -10.50 -16.18
C GLY A 794 -6.62 -10.85 -16.86
N THR A 795 -6.70 -10.73 -18.17
CA THR A 795 -7.89 -11.04 -18.98
C THR A 795 -8.30 -12.53 -18.97
N GLU A 796 -7.35 -13.43 -18.66
CA GLU A 796 -7.64 -14.87 -18.54
C GLU A 796 -8.67 -15.14 -17.45
N ILE A 797 -8.70 -14.35 -16.37
CA ILE A 797 -9.64 -14.53 -15.24
C ILE A 797 -11.08 -14.41 -15.72
N GLU A 798 -11.40 -13.38 -16.49
CA GLU A 798 -12.76 -13.17 -17.00
C GLU A 798 -13.14 -14.18 -18.09
N GLN A 799 -12.20 -14.51 -18.97
CA GLN A 799 -12.42 -15.53 -20.02
C GLN A 799 -12.67 -16.90 -19.40
N LEU A 800 -11.86 -17.29 -18.42
CA LEU A 800 -12.00 -18.55 -17.72
C LEU A 800 -13.26 -18.58 -16.85
N ALA A 801 -13.58 -17.50 -16.14
CA ALA A 801 -14.81 -17.38 -15.38
C ALA A 801 -16.06 -17.47 -16.26
N ALA A 802 -16.03 -16.93 -17.48
CA ALA A 802 -17.12 -17.06 -18.44
C ALA A 802 -17.32 -18.51 -18.89
N LYS A 803 -16.23 -19.24 -19.22
CA LYS A 803 -16.27 -20.66 -19.56
C LYS A 803 -16.77 -21.53 -18.39
N LEU A 804 -16.30 -21.23 -17.16
CA LEU A 804 -16.72 -21.96 -15.95
C LEU A 804 -18.21 -21.75 -15.63
N ARG A 805 -18.75 -20.56 -15.84
CA ARG A 805 -20.20 -20.28 -15.68
C ARG A 805 -21.08 -21.04 -16.67
N ALA A 806 -20.56 -21.30 -17.86
CA ALA A 806 -21.26 -22.05 -18.90
C ALA A 806 -21.10 -23.57 -18.75
N ALA A 807 -20.20 -24.07 -17.90
CA ALA A 807 -19.91 -25.47 -17.70
C ALA A 807 -20.95 -26.16 -16.81
N THR A 808 -21.20 -27.43 -17.05
CA THR A 808 -22.09 -28.31 -16.23
C THR A 808 -21.49 -28.57 -14.85
N GLN A 809 -20.18 -28.53 -14.70
CA GLN A 809 -19.45 -28.70 -13.44
C GLN A 809 -18.38 -27.62 -13.29
N MET A 810 -18.32 -27.01 -12.11
CA MET A 810 -17.35 -25.98 -11.78
C MET A 810 -16.40 -26.50 -10.68
N ASN A 811 -15.26 -27.05 -11.10
CA ASN A 811 -14.23 -27.59 -10.21
C ASN A 811 -12.82 -27.23 -10.72
N GLN A 812 -11.80 -27.50 -9.90
CA GLN A 812 -10.41 -27.17 -10.24
C GLN A 812 -9.89 -27.88 -11.50
N GLU A 813 -10.32 -29.11 -11.72
CA GLU A 813 -9.89 -29.89 -12.88
C GLU A 813 -10.40 -29.27 -14.18
N GLN A 814 -11.69 -28.92 -14.21
CA GLN A 814 -12.32 -28.24 -15.35
C GLN A 814 -11.71 -26.83 -15.57
N ALA A 815 -11.43 -26.13 -14.48
CA ALA A 815 -10.78 -24.82 -14.56
C ALA A 815 -9.38 -24.90 -15.17
N ARG A 816 -8.55 -25.86 -14.78
CA ARG A 816 -7.22 -26.10 -15.38
C ARG A 816 -7.31 -26.46 -16.86
N LYS A 817 -8.28 -27.30 -17.23
CA LYS A 817 -8.52 -27.65 -18.63
C LYS A 817 -8.87 -26.43 -19.47
N PHE A 818 -9.83 -25.63 -19.02
CA PHE A 818 -10.23 -24.42 -19.72
C PHE A 818 -9.13 -23.35 -19.76
N LEU A 819 -8.30 -23.25 -18.71
CA LEU A 819 -7.16 -22.34 -18.71
C LEU A 819 -6.12 -22.74 -19.76
N THR A 820 -5.86 -24.05 -19.91
CA THR A 820 -4.98 -24.56 -20.97
C THR A 820 -5.54 -24.25 -22.36
N GLU A 821 -6.87 -24.37 -22.56
CA GLU A 821 -7.52 -24.02 -23.83
C GLU A 821 -7.48 -22.49 -24.13
N ILE A 822 -7.43 -21.64 -23.11
CA ILE A 822 -7.33 -20.19 -23.29
C ILE A 822 -5.90 -19.77 -23.66
N ARG A 823 -4.91 -20.52 -23.18
CA ARG A 823 -3.48 -20.26 -23.41
C ARG A 823 -2.92 -20.87 -24.70
N ASN A 824 -3.61 -21.86 -25.26
CA ASN A 824 -3.31 -22.44 -26.58
C ASN A 824 -4.08 -21.67 -27.69
#